data_61494b5af5c59d2367d14bade16c08ca
#
_entry.id   61494b5af5c59d2367d14bade16c08ca
#
_cell.length_a   1.000
_cell.length_b   1.000
_cell.length_c   1.000
_cell.angle_alpha   90.00
_cell.angle_beta   90.00
_cell.angle_gamma   90.00
#
_symmetry.space_group_name_H-M   'P 1'
#
loop_
_entity.id
_entity.type
_entity.pdbx_description
1 polymer ?
#
loop_
_entity_poly.entity_id
_entity_poly.type
_entity_poly.pdbx_seq_one_letter_code
_entity_poly.pdbx_strand_id
1 'polypeptide(L)'
;MAREAEVYNRNKVLEEAREAVEEASRESTGRRKRRKERRQKQQAEAEQEKRIEEAIANDQDLSQLDTVKVPQGSTVSDLAELLGVPANDIIKRLFLLGTPLTLTESMSDDLIELVADDLGRDVKVMTKEEENSFSFYDNPEDLKPRSPVVTVMGHVDHGKTSLLDAIRHTGVAAGEAGGITQAIGASQVQINGRTITFIDTPGHETFTAMRARGAKVTDIVILIVAADDGVMPQTVESINHAKAAGVPIIVAVNKIDKPGANPDKVRQELTEYGVIPEEWGGQNMFVNISAKKKQGIDELLESVLLEADVLELKANPDTFASGYVLEGKLDRGRGSVATVLVSRGTLHVGDALVAGLAYGRVRAMIDPKGNPVTEAGPSDPVEILGLSSVPNAGDEFRVFQDDREARDLADQRALKARIEEQNRVKHVTLENLFDTMADAEVKELNLIIKADVQGSIEALQDSLDKMDQSEVRINTIHSAVGAINETDVVLADASNAIIIGFGVRPDAKARGAAERAGVEIRCYDVIYKALEDLDAARIGMLKPTEVEVSTGLAVVLDTFKVPKVGIAAGVRVEEGEIANSDSVRLVRDGIVVYNGKIASMRHYKDEAKSLRGGMEGGIGLENFQDIKPGDQIEAYRIDQVARTE
;
A
#
# COMPACT_ATOMS: atom_id res chain seq x y z
N MET A 1 34.29 31.11 76.13
CA MET A 1 34.19 29.69 76.55
C MET A 1 32.74 29.23 76.81
N ALA A 2 31.90 29.88 77.68
CA ALA A 2 30.52 29.40 77.92
C ALA A 2 29.60 29.57 76.67
N ARG A 3 29.70 30.65 75.90
CA ARG A 3 28.91 30.86 74.67
C ARG A 3 29.31 29.94 73.50
N GLU A 4 30.54 29.54 73.42
CA GLU A 4 31.03 28.60 72.36
C GLU A 4 30.54 27.18 72.63
N ALA A 5 30.48 26.75 73.88
CA ALA A 5 29.93 25.45 74.26
C ALA A 5 28.43 25.35 74.02
N GLU A 6 27.67 26.43 74.20
CA GLU A 6 26.22 26.47 73.88
C GLU A 6 25.97 26.41 72.35
N VAL A 7 26.78 27.07 71.57
CA VAL A 7 26.64 27.03 70.10
C VAL A 7 27.05 25.65 69.58
N TYR A 8 28.09 25.02 70.15
CA TYR A 8 28.48 23.66 69.77
C TYR A 8 27.42 22.62 70.11
N ASN A 9 26.83 22.68 71.29
CA ASN A 9 25.73 21.80 71.69
C ASN A 9 24.48 22.01 70.80
N ARG A 10 24.17 23.23 70.44
CA ARG A 10 23.02 23.53 69.59
C ARG A 10 23.21 23.02 68.16
N ASN A 11 24.41 23.11 67.61
CA ASN A 11 24.73 22.60 66.29
C ASN A 11 24.69 21.06 66.28
N LYS A 12 25.17 20.40 67.33
CA LYS A 12 25.11 18.95 67.45
C LYS A 12 23.69 18.41 67.53
N VAL A 13 22.82 19.07 68.35
CA VAL A 13 21.39 18.72 68.43
C VAL A 13 20.66 18.97 67.08
N LEU A 14 21.08 19.99 66.33
CA LEU A 14 20.53 20.24 64.99
C LEU A 14 21.00 19.21 63.94
N GLU A 15 22.23 18.70 64.01
CA GLU A 15 22.70 17.61 63.17
C GLU A 15 21.99 16.29 63.48
N GLU A 16 21.89 15.91 64.75
CA GLU A 16 21.16 14.73 65.19
C GLU A 16 19.67 14.77 64.80
N ALA A 17 19.05 15.94 64.88
CA ALA A 17 17.66 16.13 64.43
C ALA A 17 17.52 16.02 62.91
N ARG A 18 18.50 16.48 62.11
CA ARG A 18 18.53 16.31 60.64
C ARG A 18 18.70 14.86 60.24
N GLU A 19 19.65 14.13 60.86
CA GLU A 19 19.84 12.73 60.61
C GLU A 19 18.58 11.89 60.94
N ALA A 20 17.92 12.15 62.05
CA ALA A 20 16.68 11.48 62.45
C ALA A 20 15.52 11.77 61.45
N VAL A 21 15.42 13.00 60.92
CA VAL A 21 14.42 13.36 59.87
C VAL A 21 14.75 12.69 58.54
N GLU A 22 16.03 12.60 58.20
CA GLU A 22 16.45 11.90 56.95
C GLU A 22 16.20 10.42 57.02
N GLU A 23 16.50 9.76 58.17
CA GLU A 23 16.25 8.35 58.40
C GLU A 23 14.74 8.02 58.42
N ALA A 24 13.92 8.83 59.08
CA ALA A 24 12.45 8.71 59.02
C ALA A 24 11.86 8.95 57.64
N SER A 25 12.46 9.81 56.85
CA SER A 25 12.11 10.05 55.44
C SER A 25 12.44 8.84 54.54
N ARG A 26 13.60 8.21 54.73
CA ARG A 26 13.99 6.99 54.02
C ARG A 26 13.09 5.79 54.34
N GLU A 27 12.74 5.59 55.60
CA GLU A 27 11.80 4.54 56.02
C GLU A 27 10.37 4.79 55.51
N SER A 28 9.89 6.02 55.45
CA SER A 28 8.57 6.34 54.95
C SER A 28 8.43 6.15 53.45
N THR A 29 9.51 6.42 52.71
CA THR A 29 9.57 6.22 51.24
C THR A 29 9.60 4.71 50.91
N GLY A 30 10.36 3.90 51.64
CA GLY A 30 10.37 2.45 51.48
C GLY A 30 9.01 1.79 51.80
N ARG A 31 8.30 2.24 52.84
CA ARG A 31 6.96 1.73 53.17
C ARG A 31 5.90 2.13 52.14
N ARG A 32 5.95 3.36 51.62
CA ARG A 32 5.06 3.80 50.50
C ARG A 32 5.31 3.02 49.24
N LYS A 33 6.57 2.77 48.87
CA LYS A 33 6.94 1.98 47.69
C LYS A 33 6.46 0.53 47.80
N ARG A 34 6.71 -0.14 48.94
CA ARG A 34 6.22 -1.51 49.21
C ARG A 34 4.69 -1.61 49.28
N ARG A 35 4.00 -0.55 49.71
CA ARG A 35 2.53 -0.51 49.73
C ARG A 35 1.96 -0.30 48.36
N LYS A 36 2.63 0.47 47.48
CA LYS A 36 2.28 0.65 46.07
C LYS A 36 2.50 -0.66 45.29
N GLU A 37 3.64 -1.31 45.49
CA GLU A 37 3.94 -2.60 44.85
C GLU A 37 2.96 -3.70 45.28
N ARG A 38 2.60 -3.77 46.58
CA ARG A 38 1.56 -4.70 47.05
C ARG A 38 0.18 -4.42 46.46
N ARG A 39 -0.20 -3.14 46.31
CA ARG A 39 -1.47 -2.80 45.65
C ARG A 39 -1.48 -3.14 44.18
N GLN A 40 -0.39 -2.87 43.48
CA GLN A 40 -0.26 -3.24 42.08
C GLN A 40 -0.32 -4.75 41.89
N LYS A 41 0.36 -5.52 42.75
CA LYS A 41 0.29 -6.98 42.71
C LYS A 41 -1.12 -7.52 42.99
N GLN A 42 -1.82 -6.99 43.98
CA GLN A 42 -3.20 -7.36 44.26
C GLN A 42 -4.20 -6.94 43.15
N GLN A 43 -3.95 -5.83 42.49
CA GLN A 43 -4.76 -5.44 41.32
C GLN A 43 -4.50 -6.36 40.12
N ALA A 44 -3.25 -6.72 39.86
CA ALA A 44 -2.90 -7.67 38.80
C ALA A 44 -3.48 -9.08 39.07
N GLU A 45 -3.39 -9.56 40.31
CA GLU A 45 -3.99 -10.85 40.72
C GLU A 45 -5.53 -10.84 40.56
N ALA A 46 -6.21 -9.75 40.97
CA ALA A 46 -7.64 -9.62 40.81
C ALA A 46 -8.09 -9.47 39.34
N GLU A 47 -7.26 -8.87 38.50
CA GLU A 47 -7.52 -8.73 37.07
C GLU A 47 -7.29 -10.07 36.35
N GLN A 48 -6.31 -10.85 36.77
CA GLN A 48 -6.05 -12.19 36.28
C GLN A 48 -7.17 -13.16 36.68
N GLU A 49 -7.66 -13.09 37.94
CA GLU A 49 -8.83 -13.86 38.37
C GLU A 49 -10.08 -13.52 37.55
N LYS A 50 -10.34 -12.25 37.27
CA LYS A 50 -11.44 -11.83 36.39
C LYS A 50 -11.31 -12.39 34.98
N ARG A 51 -10.11 -12.33 34.38
CA ARG A 51 -9.86 -12.88 33.04
C ARG A 51 -10.06 -14.40 33.02
N ILE A 52 -9.67 -15.11 34.06
CA ILE A 52 -9.90 -16.56 34.20
C ILE A 52 -11.40 -16.86 34.33
N GLU A 53 -12.13 -16.09 35.15
CA GLU A 53 -13.58 -16.24 35.28
C GLU A 53 -14.32 -15.94 33.97
N GLU A 54 -13.90 -14.89 33.23
CA GLU A 54 -14.45 -14.53 31.92
C GLU A 54 -14.12 -15.61 30.86
N ALA A 55 -12.92 -16.18 30.88
CA ALA A 55 -12.52 -17.25 29.96
C ALA A 55 -13.25 -18.57 30.22
N ILE A 56 -13.49 -18.91 31.51
CA ILE A 56 -14.29 -20.08 31.88
C ILE A 56 -15.75 -19.87 31.49
N ALA A 57 -16.28 -18.64 31.63
CA ALA A 57 -17.63 -18.32 31.21
C ALA A 57 -17.79 -18.36 29.66
N ASN A 58 -16.72 -18.15 28.92
CA ASN A 58 -16.69 -18.10 27.47
C ASN A 58 -16.19 -19.40 26.79
N ASP A 59 -16.00 -20.47 27.57
CA ASP A 59 -15.52 -21.80 27.09
C ASP A 59 -14.21 -21.71 26.24
N GLN A 60 -13.35 -20.71 26.56
CA GLN A 60 -12.06 -20.52 25.91
C GLN A 60 -11.01 -21.49 26.47
N ASP A 61 -10.11 -21.92 25.58
CA ASP A 61 -9.01 -22.82 25.95
C ASP A 61 -8.05 -22.10 26.94
N LEU A 62 -8.01 -22.59 28.18
CA LEU A 62 -7.23 -22.01 29.28
C LEU A 62 -5.71 -21.94 28.98
N SER A 63 -5.23 -22.72 27.99
CA SER A 63 -3.84 -22.67 27.53
C SER A 63 -3.46 -21.37 26.81
N GLN A 64 -4.47 -20.61 26.32
CA GLN A 64 -4.25 -19.33 25.63
C GLN A 64 -4.25 -18.13 26.58
N LEU A 65 -4.56 -18.31 27.85
CA LEU A 65 -4.59 -17.23 28.85
C LEU A 65 -3.21 -16.73 29.30
N ASP A 66 -2.18 -17.53 29.09
CA ASP A 66 -0.79 -17.16 29.44
C ASP A 66 -0.06 -16.47 28.27
N THR A 67 -0.65 -16.44 27.06
CA THR A 67 -0.04 -15.81 25.89
C THR A 67 -0.30 -14.31 25.91
N VAL A 68 0.76 -13.52 26.04
CA VAL A 68 0.66 -12.05 26.02
C VAL A 68 0.55 -11.58 24.57
N LYS A 69 -0.51 -10.84 24.27
CA LYS A 69 -0.70 -10.24 22.93
C LYS A 69 0.12 -8.96 22.85
N VAL A 70 1.05 -8.88 21.89
CA VAL A 70 1.92 -7.73 21.66
C VAL A 70 1.66 -7.17 20.27
N PRO A 71 1.32 -5.88 20.11
CA PRO A 71 1.16 -5.27 18.81
C PRO A 71 2.46 -5.27 17.98
N GLN A 72 2.34 -5.45 16.68
CA GLN A 72 3.44 -5.35 15.74
C GLN A 72 4.12 -3.97 15.80
N GLY A 73 5.46 -3.93 15.83
CA GLY A 73 6.20 -2.68 15.90
C GLY A 73 6.20 -2.00 17.26
N SER A 74 5.82 -2.73 18.34
CA SER A 74 5.91 -2.24 19.72
C SER A 74 7.32 -1.78 20.07
N THR A 75 7.42 -0.70 20.85
CA THR A 75 8.69 -0.20 21.36
C THR A 75 9.20 -1.07 22.53
N VAL A 76 10.49 -0.94 22.85
CA VAL A 76 11.07 -1.62 24.03
C VAL A 76 10.31 -1.24 25.33
N SER A 77 9.81 0.00 25.41
CA SER A 77 9.01 0.47 26.54
C SER A 77 7.64 -0.21 26.61
N ASP A 78 6.97 -0.37 25.48
CA ASP A 78 5.65 -1.01 25.39
C ASP A 78 5.75 -2.49 25.74
N LEU A 79 6.77 -3.18 25.20
CA LEU A 79 7.03 -4.59 25.52
C LEU A 79 7.34 -4.79 27.01
N ALA A 80 8.09 -3.87 27.62
CA ALA A 80 8.39 -3.91 29.04
C ALA A 80 7.12 -3.76 29.91
N GLU A 81 6.21 -2.89 29.51
CA GLU A 81 4.93 -2.66 30.20
C GLU A 81 4.01 -3.88 30.05
N LEU A 82 3.88 -4.43 28.84
CA LEU A 82 3.02 -5.57 28.54
C LEU A 82 3.50 -6.85 29.24
N LEU A 83 4.81 -7.09 29.27
CA LEU A 83 5.40 -8.26 29.93
C LEU A 83 5.57 -8.08 31.46
N GLY A 84 5.39 -6.85 31.97
CA GLY A 84 5.61 -6.53 33.38
C GLY A 84 7.09 -6.65 33.81
N VAL A 85 8.03 -6.45 32.87
CA VAL A 85 9.48 -6.57 33.09
C VAL A 85 10.13 -5.18 33.02
N PRO A 86 11.19 -4.90 33.83
CA PRO A 86 11.90 -3.63 33.69
C PRO A 86 12.52 -3.46 32.30
N ALA A 87 12.28 -2.32 31.63
CA ALA A 87 12.80 -2.06 30.30
C ALA A 87 14.32 -2.20 30.17
N ASN A 88 15.07 -1.92 31.26
CA ASN A 88 16.52 -2.12 31.29
C ASN A 88 16.95 -3.59 31.12
N ASP A 89 16.13 -4.54 31.52
CA ASP A 89 16.44 -5.95 31.36
C ASP A 89 16.22 -6.42 29.92
N ILE A 90 15.22 -5.85 29.24
CA ILE A 90 15.00 -6.05 27.80
C ILE A 90 16.16 -5.46 26.99
N ILE A 91 16.59 -4.22 27.29
CA ILE A 91 17.72 -3.57 26.61
C ILE A 91 19.02 -4.39 26.77
N LYS A 92 19.29 -4.92 27.97
CA LYS A 92 20.47 -5.76 28.18
C LYS A 92 20.44 -7.03 27.31
N ARG A 93 19.29 -7.66 27.16
CA ARG A 93 19.12 -8.85 26.32
C ARG A 93 19.27 -8.52 24.83
N LEU A 94 18.67 -7.42 24.36
CA LEU A 94 18.85 -6.92 23.01
C LEU A 94 20.33 -6.61 22.71
N PHE A 95 21.04 -6.05 23.68
CA PHE A 95 22.49 -5.81 23.55
C PHE A 95 23.28 -7.11 23.42
N LEU A 96 22.92 -8.16 24.20
CA LEU A 96 23.54 -9.49 24.11
C LEU A 96 23.25 -10.21 22.79
N LEU A 97 22.07 -9.94 22.21
CA LEU A 97 21.65 -10.45 20.89
C LEU A 97 22.29 -9.68 19.71
N GLY A 98 23.08 -8.62 19.99
CA GLY A 98 23.79 -7.84 18.97
C GLY A 98 22.96 -6.76 18.29
N THR A 99 21.74 -6.50 18.75
CA THR A 99 20.82 -5.47 18.24
C THR A 99 20.51 -4.46 19.34
N PRO A 100 21.41 -3.49 19.61
CA PRO A 100 21.15 -2.48 20.62
C PRO A 100 20.04 -1.54 20.15
N LEU A 101 18.93 -1.50 20.89
CA LEU A 101 17.80 -0.60 20.65
C LEU A 101 17.59 0.31 21.86
N THR A 102 17.10 1.52 21.62
CA THR A 102 16.69 2.48 22.64
C THR A 102 15.28 2.21 23.13
N LEU A 103 14.85 2.86 24.23
CA LEU A 103 13.52 2.68 24.82
C LEU A 103 12.37 3.00 23.87
N THR A 104 12.59 3.90 22.95
CA THR A 104 11.56 4.44 22.02
C THR A 104 11.65 3.85 20.62
N GLU A 105 12.64 3.02 20.34
CA GLU A 105 12.75 2.36 19.04
C GLU A 105 11.83 1.16 18.97
N SER A 106 11.22 0.97 17.80
CA SER A 106 10.35 -0.17 17.52
C SER A 106 11.15 -1.43 17.26
N MET A 107 10.64 -2.54 17.75
CA MET A 107 11.22 -3.88 17.57
C MET A 107 10.58 -4.57 16.36
N SER A 108 11.36 -5.38 15.63
CA SER A 108 10.81 -6.29 14.64
C SER A 108 10.09 -7.47 15.32
N ASP A 109 9.15 -8.08 14.61
CA ASP A 109 8.35 -9.19 15.12
C ASP A 109 9.23 -10.35 15.62
N ASP A 110 10.25 -10.72 14.84
CA ASP A 110 11.23 -11.76 15.20
C ASP A 110 11.98 -11.41 16.49
N LEU A 111 12.30 -10.12 16.72
CA LEU A 111 12.98 -9.68 17.93
C LEU A 111 12.06 -9.69 19.15
N ILE A 112 10.77 -9.38 18.97
CA ILE A 112 9.76 -9.44 20.03
C ILE A 112 9.60 -10.89 20.49
N GLU A 113 9.45 -11.84 19.56
CA GLU A 113 9.32 -13.26 19.87
C GLU A 113 10.59 -13.81 20.53
N LEU A 114 11.78 -13.48 20.01
CA LEU A 114 13.06 -13.94 20.55
C LEU A 114 13.31 -13.44 21.97
N VAL A 115 13.01 -12.17 22.26
CA VAL A 115 13.17 -11.58 23.60
C VAL A 115 12.13 -12.15 24.57
N ALA A 116 10.92 -12.42 24.10
CA ALA A 116 9.87 -13.03 24.92
C ALA A 116 10.20 -14.48 25.29
N ASP A 117 10.70 -15.27 24.34
CA ASP A 117 11.15 -16.64 24.56
C ASP A 117 12.33 -16.71 25.59
N ASP A 118 13.30 -15.80 25.45
CA ASP A 118 14.42 -15.68 26.42
C ASP A 118 13.95 -15.22 27.82
N LEU A 119 12.81 -14.55 27.93
CA LEU A 119 12.13 -14.18 29.16
C LEU A 119 11.22 -15.30 29.70
N GLY A 120 11.05 -16.40 28.95
CA GLY A 120 10.16 -17.51 29.28
C GLY A 120 8.69 -17.10 29.31
N ARG A 121 8.28 -16.17 28.40
CA ARG A 121 6.92 -15.70 28.23
C ARG A 121 6.42 -16.06 26.84
N ASP A 122 5.27 -16.67 26.75
CA ASP A 122 4.57 -16.90 25.50
C ASP A 122 3.96 -15.58 25.00
N VAL A 123 4.38 -15.14 23.80
CA VAL A 123 3.91 -13.90 23.18
C VAL A 123 3.34 -14.22 21.80
N LYS A 124 2.19 -13.65 21.50
CA LYS A 124 1.64 -13.63 20.14
C LYS A 124 1.75 -12.21 19.61
N VAL A 125 2.57 -12.01 18.58
CA VAL A 125 2.59 -10.73 17.86
C VAL A 125 1.30 -10.59 17.08
N MET A 126 0.58 -9.50 17.33
CA MET A 126 -0.67 -9.17 16.65
C MET A 126 -0.40 -8.21 15.51
N THR A 127 -0.94 -8.51 14.34
CA THR A 127 -0.92 -7.56 13.22
C THR A 127 -1.80 -6.35 13.55
N LYS A 128 -1.56 -5.23 12.84
CA LYS A 128 -2.39 -4.02 13.02
C LYS A 128 -3.87 -4.26 12.77
N GLU A 129 -4.18 -5.20 11.88
CA GLU A 129 -5.54 -5.62 11.60
C GLU A 129 -6.14 -6.38 12.79
N GLU A 130 -5.38 -7.31 13.39
CA GLU A 130 -5.79 -8.06 14.57
C GLU A 130 -5.89 -7.16 15.83
N GLU A 131 -5.01 -6.17 16.00
CA GLU A 131 -5.08 -5.20 17.10
C GLU A 131 -6.36 -4.33 17.00
N ASN A 132 -6.75 -3.96 15.80
CA ASN A 132 -7.94 -3.16 15.55
C ASN A 132 -9.22 -3.99 15.48
N SER A 133 -9.12 -5.31 15.35
CA SER A 133 -10.29 -6.20 15.29
C SER A 133 -10.95 -6.35 16.67
N PHE A 134 -12.27 -6.42 16.66
CA PHE A 134 -13.05 -6.60 17.88
C PHE A 134 -13.44 -8.08 18.03
N SER A 135 -13.08 -8.69 19.17
CA SER A 135 -13.57 -10.03 19.51
C SER A 135 -14.98 -9.94 20.07
N PHE A 136 -15.91 -10.66 19.47
CA PHE A 136 -17.30 -10.73 19.92
C PHE A 136 -17.64 -12.16 20.34
N TYR A 137 -18.44 -12.27 21.38
CA TYR A 137 -19.03 -13.52 21.80
C TYR A 137 -20.55 -13.39 21.81
N ASP A 138 -21.22 -14.21 21.01
CA ASP A 138 -22.68 -14.25 20.94
C ASP A 138 -23.18 -15.60 21.47
N ASN A 139 -24.26 -15.58 22.25
CA ASN A 139 -24.90 -16.82 22.63
C ASN A 139 -25.51 -17.51 21.40
N PRO A 140 -25.35 -18.82 21.24
CA PRO A 140 -25.92 -19.54 20.11
C PRO A 140 -27.45 -19.40 19.95
N GLU A 141 -28.15 -19.12 21.06
CA GLU A 141 -29.61 -18.95 21.07
C GLU A 141 -30.07 -17.62 20.45
N ASP A 142 -29.19 -16.59 20.44
CA ASP A 142 -29.45 -15.25 19.89
C ASP A 142 -29.15 -15.16 18.38
N LEU A 143 -28.56 -16.20 17.81
CA LEU A 143 -28.18 -16.23 16.40
C LEU A 143 -29.38 -16.47 15.50
N LYS A 144 -29.66 -15.53 14.58
CA LYS A 144 -30.72 -15.64 13.56
C LYS A 144 -30.09 -15.79 12.16
N PRO A 145 -30.79 -16.51 11.24
CA PRO A 145 -30.33 -16.59 9.85
C PRO A 145 -30.20 -15.19 9.23
N ARG A 146 -29.13 -14.97 8.45
CA ARG A 146 -28.89 -13.73 7.70
C ARG A 146 -28.74 -13.96 6.21
N SER A 147 -28.89 -12.90 5.44
CA SER A 147 -28.67 -12.92 3.99
C SER A 147 -27.20 -13.20 3.65
N PRO A 148 -26.89 -13.94 2.57
CA PRO A 148 -25.54 -14.11 2.10
C PRO A 148 -24.98 -12.81 1.50
N VAL A 149 -23.71 -12.57 1.74
CA VAL A 149 -22.91 -11.50 1.11
C VAL A 149 -22.02 -12.14 0.06
N VAL A 150 -22.10 -11.68 -1.17
CA VAL A 150 -21.48 -12.32 -2.33
C VAL A 150 -20.60 -11.31 -3.08
N THR A 151 -19.33 -11.62 -3.25
CA THR A 151 -18.44 -10.80 -4.11
C THR A 151 -18.33 -11.41 -5.50
N VAL A 152 -18.37 -10.55 -6.51
CA VAL A 152 -18.20 -10.94 -7.92
C VAL A 152 -16.77 -10.60 -8.35
N MET A 153 -16.00 -11.62 -8.76
CA MET A 153 -14.59 -11.52 -9.13
C MET A 153 -14.31 -12.13 -10.50
N GLY A 154 -13.17 -11.81 -11.07
CA GLY A 154 -12.71 -12.36 -12.35
C GLY A 154 -11.98 -11.32 -13.19
N HIS A 155 -11.52 -11.73 -14.38
CA HIS A 155 -10.74 -10.90 -15.29
C HIS A 155 -11.54 -9.69 -15.83
N VAL A 156 -10.83 -8.67 -16.33
CA VAL A 156 -11.43 -7.57 -17.11
C VAL A 156 -12.17 -8.16 -18.31
N ASP A 157 -13.25 -7.53 -18.76
CA ASP A 157 -14.07 -7.93 -19.90
C ASP A 157 -14.73 -9.33 -19.84
N HIS A 158 -14.60 -10.08 -18.74
CA HIS A 158 -15.33 -11.34 -18.56
C HIS A 158 -16.82 -11.11 -18.26
N GLY A 159 -17.25 -9.87 -18.02
CA GLY A 159 -18.64 -9.47 -17.92
C GLY A 159 -19.20 -9.40 -16.50
N LYS A 160 -18.36 -9.07 -15.49
CA LYS A 160 -18.77 -8.85 -14.09
C LYS A 160 -19.88 -7.82 -13.97
N THR A 161 -19.60 -6.59 -14.40
CA THR A 161 -20.57 -5.48 -14.35
C THR A 161 -21.81 -5.78 -15.20
N SER A 162 -21.65 -6.45 -16.35
CA SER A 162 -22.80 -6.88 -17.17
C SER A 162 -23.68 -7.91 -16.48
N LEU A 163 -23.08 -8.84 -15.70
CA LEU A 163 -23.85 -9.79 -14.90
C LEU A 163 -24.61 -9.08 -13.79
N LEU A 164 -23.94 -8.20 -13.04
CA LEU A 164 -24.58 -7.43 -11.98
C LEU A 164 -25.68 -6.51 -12.49
N ASP A 165 -25.48 -5.87 -13.63
CA ASP A 165 -26.54 -5.09 -14.30
C ASP A 165 -27.74 -5.94 -14.70
N ALA A 166 -27.48 -7.16 -15.19
CA ALA A 166 -28.55 -8.09 -15.54
C ALA A 166 -29.36 -8.56 -14.32
N ILE A 167 -28.67 -8.76 -13.18
CA ILE A 167 -29.26 -9.15 -11.88
C ILE A 167 -30.04 -7.98 -11.26
N ARG A 168 -29.48 -6.77 -11.29
CA ARG A 168 -30.09 -5.54 -10.72
C ARG A 168 -31.18 -4.94 -11.61
N HIS A 169 -31.25 -5.34 -12.87
CA HIS A 169 -32.04 -4.69 -13.93
C HIS A 169 -31.67 -3.21 -14.13
N THR A 170 -30.39 -2.90 -14.04
CA THR A 170 -29.82 -1.55 -14.20
C THR A 170 -28.92 -1.48 -15.43
N GLY A 171 -28.31 -0.35 -15.68
CA GLY A 171 -27.34 -0.12 -16.76
C GLY A 171 -26.13 0.67 -16.26
N VAL A 172 -25.55 0.29 -15.13
CA VAL A 172 -24.44 0.98 -14.48
C VAL A 172 -23.19 0.98 -15.36
N ALA A 173 -22.90 -0.13 -16.04
CA ALA A 173 -21.77 -0.25 -16.95
C ALA A 173 -21.75 0.82 -18.07
N ALA A 174 -22.93 1.29 -18.51
CA ALA A 174 -23.02 2.32 -19.54
C ALA A 174 -22.73 3.75 -19.02
N GLY A 175 -22.75 3.95 -17.70
CA GLY A 175 -22.50 5.24 -17.04
C GLY A 175 -21.09 5.41 -16.47
N GLU A 176 -20.32 4.33 -16.33
CA GLU A 176 -18.98 4.38 -15.78
C GLU A 176 -17.93 4.89 -16.78
N ALA A 177 -16.99 5.72 -16.32
CA ALA A 177 -15.91 6.24 -17.13
C ALA A 177 -15.02 5.10 -17.68
N GLY A 178 -14.89 5.02 -19.01
CA GLY A 178 -14.15 3.92 -19.64
C GLY A 178 -14.91 2.59 -19.70
N GLY A 179 -16.15 2.50 -19.19
CA GLY A 179 -16.95 1.27 -19.15
C GLY A 179 -16.41 0.20 -18.20
N ILE A 180 -15.59 0.59 -17.21
CA ILE A 180 -14.98 -0.28 -16.22
C ILE A 180 -15.34 0.18 -14.81
N THR A 181 -15.62 -0.78 -13.91
CA THR A 181 -15.85 -0.49 -12.49
C THR A 181 -14.52 -0.15 -11.83
N GLN A 182 -14.45 1.00 -11.14
CA GLN A 182 -13.24 1.52 -10.49
C GLN A 182 -13.41 1.77 -8.98
N ALA A 183 -14.61 1.55 -8.43
CA ALA A 183 -14.92 1.66 -7.01
C ALA A 183 -15.65 0.40 -6.52
N ILE A 184 -15.63 0.14 -5.22
CA ILE A 184 -16.42 -0.95 -4.64
C ILE A 184 -17.86 -0.51 -4.52
N GLY A 185 -18.76 -1.20 -5.22
CA GLY A 185 -20.20 -1.02 -5.14
C GLY A 185 -20.88 -2.12 -4.32
N ALA A 186 -21.94 -1.77 -3.59
CA ALA A 186 -22.78 -2.76 -2.93
C ALA A 186 -24.23 -2.65 -3.39
N SER A 187 -24.93 -3.77 -3.50
CA SER A 187 -26.33 -3.78 -3.90
C SER A 187 -27.06 -4.99 -3.34
N GLN A 188 -28.37 -4.86 -3.20
CA GLN A 188 -29.24 -5.93 -2.72
C GLN A 188 -30.26 -6.33 -3.80
N VAL A 189 -30.43 -7.65 -3.94
CA VAL A 189 -31.40 -8.24 -4.86
C VAL A 189 -32.27 -9.25 -4.11
N GLN A 190 -33.57 -9.23 -4.37
CA GLN A 190 -34.50 -10.19 -3.80
C GLN A 190 -34.87 -11.27 -4.82
N ILE A 191 -34.77 -12.55 -4.40
CA ILE A 191 -35.07 -13.72 -5.21
C ILE A 191 -35.82 -14.70 -4.35
N ASN A 192 -36.99 -15.15 -4.83
CA ASN A 192 -37.83 -16.10 -4.13
C ASN A 192 -38.14 -15.71 -2.67
N GLY A 193 -38.23 -14.41 -2.38
CA GLY A 193 -38.45 -13.86 -1.03
C GLY A 193 -37.22 -13.82 -0.13
N ARG A 194 -36.02 -14.18 -0.65
CA ARG A 194 -34.72 -14.10 0.05
C ARG A 194 -33.89 -12.97 -0.53
N THR A 195 -33.12 -12.31 0.30
CA THR A 195 -32.21 -11.22 -0.10
C THR A 195 -30.81 -11.78 -0.29
N ILE A 196 -30.10 -11.32 -1.32
CA ILE A 196 -28.68 -11.54 -1.54
C ILE A 196 -28.02 -10.18 -1.64
N THR A 197 -26.95 -9.97 -0.91
CA THR A 197 -26.13 -8.73 -0.98
C THR A 197 -24.93 -8.98 -1.88
N PHE A 198 -24.81 -8.22 -2.96
CA PHE A 198 -23.70 -8.30 -3.90
C PHE A 198 -22.71 -7.17 -3.65
N ILE A 199 -21.43 -7.52 -3.65
CA ILE A 199 -20.31 -6.58 -3.68
C ILE A 199 -19.64 -6.65 -5.05
N ASP A 200 -19.63 -5.53 -5.75
CA ASP A 200 -18.96 -5.37 -7.04
C ASP A 200 -17.52 -4.93 -6.81
N THR A 201 -16.56 -5.64 -7.40
CA THR A 201 -15.14 -5.31 -7.29
C THR A 201 -14.54 -5.04 -8.67
N PRO A 202 -13.63 -4.04 -8.79
CA PRO A 202 -12.92 -3.79 -10.03
C PRO A 202 -12.12 -5.01 -10.48
N GLY A 203 -12.13 -5.28 -11.80
CA GLY A 203 -11.45 -6.44 -12.38
C GLY A 203 -9.98 -6.21 -12.67
N HIS A 204 -9.53 -4.97 -12.66
CA HIS A 204 -8.20 -4.59 -13.10
C HIS A 204 -7.11 -4.92 -12.07
N GLU A 205 -5.90 -5.21 -12.56
CA GLU A 205 -4.71 -5.55 -11.74
C GLU A 205 -4.41 -4.50 -10.67
N THR A 206 -4.51 -3.22 -11.00
CA THR A 206 -4.26 -2.11 -10.07
C THR A 206 -5.14 -2.14 -8.80
N PHE A 207 -6.29 -2.82 -8.83
CA PHE A 207 -7.24 -2.88 -7.74
C PHE A 207 -7.16 -4.17 -6.91
N THR A 208 -5.96 -4.76 -6.78
CA THR A 208 -5.73 -6.00 -5.99
C THR A 208 -6.20 -5.88 -4.54
N ALA A 209 -5.91 -4.75 -3.87
CA ALA A 209 -6.36 -4.49 -2.50
C ALA A 209 -7.89 -4.50 -2.37
N MET A 210 -8.63 -3.95 -3.34
CA MET A 210 -10.09 -3.98 -3.36
C MET A 210 -10.66 -5.40 -3.51
N ARG A 211 -10.03 -6.26 -4.35
CA ARG A 211 -10.42 -7.68 -4.48
C ARG A 211 -10.16 -8.47 -3.21
N ALA A 212 -8.99 -8.29 -2.59
CA ALA A 212 -8.66 -8.92 -1.31
C ALA A 212 -9.69 -8.55 -0.21
N ARG A 213 -10.04 -7.26 -0.15
CA ARG A 213 -11.06 -6.73 0.77
C ARG A 213 -12.42 -7.34 0.47
N GLY A 214 -12.83 -7.38 -0.81
CA GLY A 214 -14.07 -8.02 -1.23
C GLY A 214 -14.14 -9.47 -0.75
N ALA A 215 -13.10 -10.28 -0.93
CA ALA A 215 -13.05 -11.66 -0.45
C ALA A 215 -13.16 -11.77 1.08
N LYS A 216 -12.48 -10.88 1.82
CA LYS A 216 -12.42 -10.93 3.31
C LYS A 216 -13.76 -10.63 3.98
N VAL A 217 -14.62 -9.83 3.36
CA VAL A 217 -15.90 -9.39 3.95
C VAL A 217 -17.10 -10.17 3.45
N THR A 218 -16.93 -11.19 2.60
CA THR A 218 -18.01 -11.95 1.97
C THR A 218 -18.05 -13.40 2.41
N ASP A 219 -19.23 -14.01 2.23
CA ASP A 219 -19.49 -15.41 2.54
C ASP A 219 -19.23 -16.32 1.34
N ILE A 220 -19.46 -15.82 0.12
CA ILE A 220 -19.37 -16.58 -1.13
C ILE A 220 -18.72 -15.69 -2.20
N VAL A 221 -17.87 -16.26 -3.04
CA VAL A 221 -17.29 -15.60 -4.21
C VAL A 221 -17.88 -16.19 -5.49
N ILE A 222 -18.42 -15.34 -6.36
CA ILE A 222 -18.75 -15.71 -7.74
C ILE A 222 -17.56 -15.37 -8.62
N LEU A 223 -16.90 -16.41 -9.14
CA LEU A 223 -15.80 -16.28 -10.09
C LEU A 223 -16.35 -16.30 -11.51
N ILE A 224 -16.28 -15.17 -12.21
CA ILE A 224 -16.72 -15.08 -13.62
C ILE A 224 -15.56 -15.38 -14.55
N VAL A 225 -15.76 -16.33 -15.45
CA VAL A 225 -14.81 -16.69 -16.50
C VAL A 225 -15.53 -16.70 -17.85
N ALA A 226 -14.96 -16.01 -18.85
CA ALA A 226 -15.54 -15.99 -20.18
C ALA A 226 -15.20 -17.28 -20.93
N ALA A 227 -16.20 -17.92 -21.53
CA ALA A 227 -16.06 -19.20 -22.24
C ALA A 227 -15.25 -19.11 -23.54
N ASP A 228 -15.05 -17.90 -24.07
CA ASP A 228 -14.27 -17.60 -25.28
C ASP A 228 -12.79 -17.29 -24.96
N ASP A 229 -12.50 -16.75 -23.77
CA ASP A 229 -11.14 -16.32 -23.39
C ASP A 229 -10.42 -17.35 -22.51
N GLY A 230 -11.13 -18.06 -21.61
CA GLY A 230 -10.54 -19.04 -20.67
C GLY A 230 -10.01 -18.38 -19.38
N VAL A 231 -9.08 -19.08 -18.71
CA VAL A 231 -8.48 -18.62 -17.46
C VAL A 231 -7.38 -17.60 -17.72
N MET A 232 -7.53 -16.40 -17.16
CA MET A 232 -6.61 -15.28 -17.31
C MET A 232 -5.88 -14.98 -15.98
N PRO A 233 -4.74 -14.23 -15.98
CA PRO A 233 -3.96 -13.98 -14.75
C PRO A 233 -4.78 -13.44 -13.58
N GLN A 234 -5.68 -12.49 -13.83
CA GLN A 234 -6.55 -11.91 -12.78
C GLN A 234 -7.63 -12.90 -12.30
N THR A 235 -7.97 -13.93 -13.09
CA THR A 235 -8.81 -15.04 -12.64
C THR A 235 -8.07 -15.87 -11.60
N VAL A 236 -6.80 -16.17 -11.85
CA VAL A 236 -5.92 -16.90 -10.90
C VAL A 236 -5.73 -16.11 -9.61
N GLU A 237 -5.49 -14.81 -9.72
CA GLU A 237 -5.41 -13.90 -8.57
C GLU A 237 -6.71 -13.92 -7.73
N SER A 238 -7.87 -13.86 -8.39
CA SER A 238 -9.18 -13.93 -7.73
C SER A 238 -9.39 -15.26 -6.98
N ILE A 239 -8.93 -16.38 -7.56
CA ILE A 239 -8.96 -17.71 -6.90
C ILE A 239 -8.08 -17.70 -5.65
N ASN A 240 -6.88 -17.11 -5.74
CA ASN A 240 -5.96 -17.03 -4.61
C ASN A 240 -6.52 -16.18 -3.47
N HIS A 241 -7.16 -15.05 -3.76
CA HIS A 241 -7.83 -14.23 -2.75
C HIS A 241 -8.99 -14.96 -2.06
N ALA A 242 -9.83 -15.65 -2.83
CA ALA A 242 -10.93 -16.44 -2.26
C ALA A 242 -10.41 -17.58 -1.37
N LYS A 243 -9.35 -18.27 -1.81
CA LYS A 243 -8.72 -19.34 -1.01
C LYS A 243 -8.05 -18.81 0.25
N ALA A 244 -7.34 -17.67 0.16
CA ALA A 244 -6.71 -17.04 1.32
C ALA A 244 -7.75 -16.58 2.36
N ALA A 245 -8.92 -16.15 1.91
CA ALA A 245 -10.04 -15.79 2.77
C ALA A 245 -10.83 -17.02 3.28
N GLY A 246 -10.59 -18.23 2.76
CA GLY A 246 -11.32 -19.45 3.12
C GLY A 246 -12.77 -19.47 2.64
N VAL A 247 -13.11 -18.70 1.60
CA VAL A 247 -14.47 -18.49 1.10
C VAL A 247 -14.77 -19.46 -0.06
N PRO A 248 -15.93 -20.13 -0.10
CA PRO A 248 -16.32 -21.01 -1.21
C PRO A 248 -16.48 -20.21 -2.52
N ILE A 249 -16.17 -20.90 -3.63
CA ILE A 249 -16.18 -20.32 -4.97
C ILE A 249 -17.27 -20.98 -5.80
N ILE A 250 -18.18 -20.18 -6.35
CA ILE A 250 -19.12 -20.57 -7.39
C ILE A 250 -18.61 -20.03 -8.72
N VAL A 251 -18.48 -20.88 -9.73
CA VAL A 251 -17.95 -20.47 -11.04
C VAL A 251 -19.09 -20.16 -12.00
N ALA A 252 -19.11 -18.93 -12.50
CA ALA A 252 -20.03 -18.50 -13.56
C ALA A 252 -19.29 -18.46 -14.91
N VAL A 253 -19.49 -19.47 -15.76
CA VAL A 253 -18.91 -19.53 -17.10
C VAL A 253 -19.78 -18.66 -18.03
N ASN A 254 -19.30 -17.46 -18.34
CA ASN A 254 -20.05 -16.44 -19.07
C ASN A 254 -19.74 -16.44 -20.57
N LYS A 255 -20.54 -15.69 -21.34
CA LYS A 255 -20.44 -15.53 -22.79
C LYS A 255 -20.68 -16.82 -23.59
N ILE A 256 -21.48 -17.74 -23.07
CA ILE A 256 -21.79 -19.01 -23.76
C ILE A 256 -22.52 -18.79 -25.11
N ASP A 257 -23.02 -17.59 -25.35
CA ASP A 257 -23.70 -17.18 -26.58
C ASP A 257 -22.76 -16.82 -27.72
N LYS A 258 -21.46 -16.69 -27.46
CA LYS A 258 -20.46 -16.36 -28.50
C LYS A 258 -20.09 -17.59 -29.34
N PRO A 259 -19.84 -17.41 -30.65
CA PRO A 259 -19.26 -18.45 -31.48
C PRO A 259 -17.83 -18.76 -30.99
N GLY A 260 -17.54 -20.01 -30.71
CA GLY A 260 -16.23 -20.43 -30.16
C GLY A 260 -16.19 -20.57 -28.64
N ALA A 261 -17.27 -20.28 -27.94
CA ALA A 261 -17.38 -20.54 -26.50
C ALA A 261 -17.18 -22.04 -26.18
N ASN A 262 -16.28 -22.33 -25.27
CA ASN A 262 -15.99 -23.70 -24.82
C ASN A 262 -15.98 -23.78 -23.29
N PRO A 263 -17.13 -24.01 -22.65
CA PRO A 263 -17.24 -24.15 -21.20
C PRO A 263 -16.40 -25.29 -20.62
N ASP A 264 -16.26 -26.40 -21.35
CA ASP A 264 -15.53 -27.57 -20.86
C ASP A 264 -14.01 -27.32 -20.79
N LYS A 265 -13.48 -26.53 -21.72
CA LYS A 265 -12.09 -26.04 -21.66
C LYS A 265 -11.84 -25.21 -20.39
N VAL A 266 -12.74 -24.29 -20.07
CA VAL A 266 -12.66 -23.45 -18.85
C VAL A 266 -12.68 -24.32 -17.59
N ARG A 267 -13.55 -25.35 -17.53
CA ARG A 267 -13.59 -26.30 -16.42
C ARG A 267 -12.28 -27.06 -16.25
N GLN A 268 -11.65 -27.49 -17.36
CA GLN A 268 -10.34 -28.17 -17.32
C GLN A 268 -9.25 -27.25 -16.83
N GLU A 269 -9.15 -26.02 -17.36
CA GLU A 269 -8.15 -25.04 -16.95
C GLU A 269 -8.27 -24.68 -15.47
N LEU A 270 -9.49 -24.48 -14.94
CA LEU A 270 -9.73 -24.17 -13.52
C LEU A 270 -9.35 -25.32 -12.58
N THR A 271 -9.42 -26.57 -13.06
CA THR A 271 -9.00 -27.74 -12.28
C THR A 271 -7.51 -27.70 -11.94
N GLU A 272 -6.66 -27.11 -12.82
CA GLU A 272 -5.22 -26.93 -12.56
C GLU A 272 -4.96 -26.02 -11.36
N TYR A 273 -5.88 -25.10 -11.10
CA TYR A 273 -5.83 -24.19 -9.96
C TYR A 273 -6.61 -24.70 -8.73
N GLY A 274 -7.04 -25.99 -8.75
CA GLY A 274 -7.75 -26.63 -7.64
C GLY A 274 -9.19 -26.13 -7.44
N VAL A 275 -9.83 -25.59 -8.49
CA VAL A 275 -11.27 -25.32 -8.54
C VAL A 275 -11.91 -26.41 -9.40
N ILE A 276 -12.40 -27.45 -8.71
CA ILE A 276 -12.85 -28.70 -9.34
C ILE A 276 -14.37 -28.75 -9.33
N PRO A 277 -15.04 -28.99 -10.47
CA PRO A 277 -16.50 -29.15 -10.53
C PRO A 277 -17.02 -30.29 -9.64
N GLU A 278 -18.21 -30.13 -9.05
CA GLU A 278 -18.89 -31.20 -8.31
C GLU A 278 -19.09 -32.46 -9.16
N GLU A 279 -19.40 -32.29 -10.46
CA GLU A 279 -19.55 -33.39 -11.42
C GLU A 279 -18.28 -34.26 -11.56
N TRP A 280 -17.11 -33.70 -11.26
CA TRP A 280 -15.80 -34.39 -11.31
C TRP A 280 -15.30 -34.78 -9.91
N GLY A 281 -16.16 -34.69 -8.89
CA GLY A 281 -15.85 -35.04 -7.50
C GLY A 281 -15.21 -33.93 -6.70
N GLY A 282 -15.29 -32.68 -7.15
CA GLY A 282 -14.88 -31.48 -6.44
C GLY A 282 -15.96 -30.92 -5.51
N GLN A 283 -15.78 -29.68 -5.08
CA GLN A 283 -16.69 -28.98 -4.16
C GLN A 283 -17.24 -27.67 -4.74
N ASN A 284 -16.92 -27.35 -5.99
CA ASN A 284 -17.29 -26.06 -6.59
C ASN A 284 -18.46 -26.23 -7.55
N MET A 285 -19.48 -25.39 -7.41
CA MET A 285 -20.59 -25.31 -8.36
C MET A 285 -20.19 -24.53 -9.61
N PHE A 286 -20.57 -25.02 -10.80
CA PHE A 286 -20.31 -24.41 -12.09
C PHE A 286 -21.63 -24.15 -12.81
N VAL A 287 -21.88 -22.89 -13.15
CA VAL A 287 -23.09 -22.46 -13.86
C VAL A 287 -22.71 -21.80 -15.18
N ASN A 288 -23.33 -22.24 -16.28
CA ASN A 288 -23.12 -21.65 -17.60
C ASN A 288 -24.11 -20.50 -17.82
N ILE A 289 -23.58 -19.29 -18.07
CA ILE A 289 -24.42 -18.09 -18.18
C ILE A 289 -24.14 -17.29 -19.47
N SER A 290 -25.12 -16.49 -19.86
CA SER A 290 -24.92 -15.35 -20.76
C SER A 290 -25.54 -14.11 -20.11
N ALA A 291 -24.70 -13.26 -19.52
CA ALA A 291 -25.13 -12.00 -18.93
C ALA A 291 -25.87 -11.12 -19.96
N LYS A 292 -25.37 -11.09 -21.22
CA LYS A 292 -25.97 -10.33 -22.32
C LYS A 292 -27.36 -10.81 -22.71
N LYS A 293 -27.58 -12.11 -22.75
CA LYS A 293 -28.89 -12.72 -23.09
C LYS A 293 -29.76 -12.99 -21.86
N LYS A 294 -29.27 -12.69 -20.67
CA LYS A 294 -29.92 -12.99 -19.37
C LYS A 294 -30.28 -14.48 -19.23
N GLN A 295 -29.40 -15.36 -19.66
CA GLN A 295 -29.58 -16.80 -19.68
C GLN A 295 -28.75 -17.44 -18.55
N GLY A 296 -29.32 -18.40 -17.78
CA GLY A 296 -28.63 -19.09 -16.68
C GLY A 296 -28.43 -18.24 -15.41
N ILE A 297 -28.98 -17.02 -15.35
CA ILE A 297 -28.82 -16.13 -14.18
C ILE A 297 -29.61 -16.63 -12.99
N ASP A 298 -30.86 -17.07 -13.20
CA ASP A 298 -31.70 -17.61 -12.12
C ASP A 298 -31.05 -18.86 -11.50
N GLU A 299 -30.50 -19.76 -12.32
CA GLU A 299 -29.76 -20.94 -11.89
C GLU A 299 -28.51 -20.57 -11.05
N LEU A 300 -27.76 -19.54 -11.46
CA LEU A 300 -26.62 -19.02 -10.69
C LEU A 300 -27.07 -18.51 -9.31
N LEU A 301 -28.17 -17.78 -9.26
CA LEU A 301 -28.69 -17.21 -8.03
C LEU A 301 -29.28 -18.28 -7.09
N GLU A 302 -29.88 -19.33 -7.64
CA GLU A 302 -30.29 -20.50 -6.88
C GLU A 302 -29.09 -21.28 -6.31
N SER A 303 -27.99 -21.39 -7.08
CA SER A 303 -26.75 -22.01 -6.60
C SER A 303 -26.15 -21.22 -5.44
N VAL A 304 -26.19 -19.88 -5.48
CA VAL A 304 -25.75 -19.00 -4.37
C VAL A 304 -26.60 -19.24 -3.11
N LEU A 305 -27.92 -19.35 -3.26
CA LEU A 305 -28.82 -19.62 -2.12
C LEU A 305 -28.60 -21.01 -1.53
N LEU A 306 -28.32 -22.00 -2.39
CA LEU A 306 -28.02 -23.37 -1.94
C LEU A 306 -26.71 -23.41 -1.14
N GLU A 307 -25.64 -22.74 -1.62
CA GLU A 307 -24.37 -22.64 -0.90
C GLU A 307 -24.55 -21.91 0.44
N ALA A 308 -25.35 -20.83 0.46
CA ALA A 308 -25.66 -20.11 1.68
C ALA A 308 -26.39 -20.96 2.73
N ASP A 309 -27.25 -21.90 2.28
CA ASP A 309 -27.94 -22.85 3.16
C ASP A 309 -26.97 -23.90 3.73
N VAL A 310 -25.98 -24.34 2.94
CA VAL A 310 -24.92 -25.26 3.40
C VAL A 310 -24.04 -24.58 4.45
N LEU A 311 -23.73 -23.29 4.27
CA LEU A 311 -22.92 -22.51 5.21
C LEU A 311 -23.66 -22.16 6.53
N GLU A 312 -24.99 -22.37 6.61
CA GLU A 312 -25.81 -22.00 7.78
C GLU A 312 -25.52 -20.58 8.32
N LEU A 313 -25.53 -19.57 7.43
CA LEU A 313 -25.18 -18.19 7.77
C LEU A 313 -26.08 -17.59 8.86
N LYS A 314 -25.50 -17.26 10.01
CA LYS A 314 -26.20 -16.72 11.18
C LYS A 314 -25.49 -15.48 11.71
N ALA A 315 -26.24 -14.56 12.31
CA ALA A 315 -25.71 -13.42 13.06
C ALA A 315 -26.68 -13.02 14.17
N ASN A 316 -26.18 -12.33 15.19
CA ASN A 316 -27.02 -11.78 16.25
C ASN A 316 -27.47 -10.36 15.85
N PRO A 317 -28.76 -10.12 15.54
CA PRO A 317 -29.25 -8.78 15.19
C PRO A 317 -29.52 -7.90 16.41
N ASP A 318 -29.72 -8.49 17.60
CA ASP A 318 -30.21 -7.81 18.80
C ASP A 318 -29.04 -7.28 19.68
N THR A 319 -27.94 -6.84 19.06
CA THR A 319 -26.75 -6.32 19.74
C THR A 319 -26.25 -5.05 19.05
N PHE A 320 -25.21 -4.42 19.61
CA PHE A 320 -24.55 -3.27 18.99
C PHE A 320 -23.95 -3.64 17.62
N ALA A 321 -24.19 -2.78 16.64
CA ALA A 321 -23.75 -3.04 15.29
C ALA A 321 -22.23 -3.03 15.17
N SER A 322 -21.72 -3.97 14.38
CA SER A 322 -20.34 -3.99 13.91
C SER A 322 -20.29 -4.53 12.48
N GLY A 323 -19.21 -4.23 11.78
CA GLY A 323 -19.01 -4.64 10.39
C GLY A 323 -17.82 -3.93 9.77
N TYR A 324 -17.82 -3.81 8.44
CA TYR A 324 -16.67 -3.32 7.69
C TYR A 324 -17.01 -2.12 6.83
N VAL A 325 -16.07 -1.21 6.69
CA VAL A 325 -16.12 -0.11 5.73
C VAL A 325 -15.75 -0.65 4.35
N LEU A 326 -16.68 -0.59 3.41
CA LEU A 326 -16.44 -0.98 2.03
C LEU A 326 -15.69 0.11 1.28
N GLU A 327 -16.17 1.37 1.41
CA GLU A 327 -15.62 2.53 0.70
C GLU A 327 -15.86 3.81 1.48
N GLY A 328 -14.93 4.76 1.38
CA GLY A 328 -15.01 6.08 1.98
C GLY A 328 -14.92 7.20 0.94
N LYS A 329 -15.80 8.19 1.02
CA LYS A 329 -15.80 9.36 0.12
C LYS A 329 -16.10 10.66 0.87
N LEU A 330 -15.65 11.78 0.31
CA LEU A 330 -15.93 13.12 0.83
C LEU A 330 -16.88 13.85 -0.11
N ASP A 331 -18.11 14.05 0.34
CA ASP A 331 -19.14 14.79 -0.41
C ASP A 331 -19.13 16.27 0.01
N ARG A 332 -19.20 17.19 -0.96
CA ARG A 332 -19.15 18.64 -0.69
C ARG A 332 -20.32 19.15 0.16
N GLY A 333 -21.48 18.52 0.06
CA GLY A 333 -22.70 18.95 0.78
C GLY A 333 -22.95 18.16 2.06
N ARG A 334 -22.63 16.86 2.01
CA ARG A 334 -22.93 15.89 3.07
C ARG A 334 -21.75 15.62 4.01
N GLY A 335 -20.53 16.03 3.65
CA GLY A 335 -19.30 15.79 4.39
C GLY A 335 -18.74 14.40 4.20
N SER A 336 -18.18 13.80 5.26
CA SER A 336 -17.66 12.44 5.24
C SER A 336 -18.81 11.44 5.09
N VAL A 337 -18.73 10.59 4.08
CA VAL A 337 -19.67 9.51 3.76
C VAL A 337 -18.89 8.21 3.71
N ALA A 338 -19.37 7.19 4.40
CA ALA A 338 -18.80 5.85 4.32
C ALA A 338 -19.88 4.84 3.93
N THR A 339 -19.57 3.97 2.98
CA THR A 339 -20.38 2.79 2.68
C THR A 339 -19.92 1.68 3.58
N VAL A 340 -20.80 1.18 4.44
CA VAL A 340 -20.49 0.11 5.39
C VAL A 340 -21.36 -1.11 5.13
N LEU A 341 -20.83 -2.27 5.45
CA LEU A 341 -21.56 -3.54 5.48
C LEU A 341 -21.71 -3.96 6.95
N VAL A 342 -22.92 -4.08 7.41
CA VAL A 342 -23.21 -4.56 8.76
C VAL A 342 -23.02 -6.08 8.79
N SER A 343 -22.17 -6.58 9.66
CA SER A 343 -21.94 -8.03 9.83
C SER A 343 -22.70 -8.60 11.02
N ARG A 344 -22.88 -7.80 12.06
CA ARG A 344 -23.49 -8.18 13.33
C ARG A 344 -24.23 -7.00 13.94
N GLY A 345 -25.27 -7.26 14.70
CA GLY A 345 -26.09 -6.22 15.34
C GLY A 345 -26.97 -5.45 14.36
N THR A 346 -27.69 -4.46 14.87
CA THR A 346 -28.50 -3.56 14.07
C THR A 346 -28.01 -2.13 14.27
N LEU A 347 -27.66 -1.45 13.18
CA LEU A 347 -27.21 -0.07 13.17
C LEU A 347 -28.42 0.86 13.07
N HIS A 348 -28.49 1.88 13.95
CA HIS A 348 -29.57 2.86 13.95
C HIS A 348 -29.06 4.28 13.70
N VAL A 349 -29.95 5.12 13.18
CA VAL A 349 -29.69 6.56 13.15
C VAL A 349 -29.60 7.08 14.57
N GLY A 350 -28.49 7.77 14.89
CA GLY A 350 -28.21 8.29 16.22
C GLY A 350 -27.13 7.53 16.97
N ASP A 351 -26.74 6.34 16.51
CA ASP A 351 -25.69 5.54 17.13
C ASP A 351 -24.33 6.21 17.06
N ALA A 352 -23.54 6.07 18.15
CA ALA A 352 -22.16 6.49 18.21
C ALA A 352 -21.27 5.35 17.71
N LEU A 353 -20.44 5.60 16.70
CA LEU A 353 -19.57 4.58 16.14
C LEU A 353 -18.14 5.06 15.92
N VAL A 354 -17.22 4.09 15.90
CA VAL A 354 -15.83 4.24 15.46
C VAL A 354 -15.63 3.37 14.22
N ALA A 355 -14.95 3.92 13.23
CA ALA A 355 -14.52 3.22 12.03
C ALA A 355 -13.04 3.56 11.78
N GLY A 356 -12.13 2.63 12.06
CA GLY A 356 -10.70 2.90 12.03
C GLY A 356 -10.29 4.05 12.94
N LEU A 357 -9.82 5.15 12.34
CA LEU A 357 -9.45 6.40 13.02
C LEU A 357 -10.60 7.42 13.08
N ALA A 358 -11.67 7.20 12.33
CA ALA A 358 -12.83 8.08 12.31
C ALA A 358 -13.84 7.69 13.39
N TYR A 359 -14.44 8.68 14.03
CA TYR A 359 -15.56 8.49 14.95
C TYR A 359 -16.70 9.44 14.61
N GLY A 360 -17.86 9.16 15.10
CA GLY A 360 -18.99 10.08 14.92
C GLY A 360 -20.33 9.46 15.31
N ARG A 361 -21.38 10.26 15.17
CA ARG A 361 -22.75 9.83 15.37
C ARG A 361 -23.45 9.72 14.02
N VAL A 362 -24.09 8.60 13.75
CA VAL A 362 -24.86 8.38 12.53
C VAL A 362 -25.97 9.42 12.41
N ARG A 363 -25.84 10.36 11.50
CA ARG A 363 -26.85 11.41 11.25
C ARG A 363 -27.94 10.94 10.30
N ALA A 364 -27.57 10.15 9.30
CA ALA A 364 -28.48 9.55 8.34
C ALA A 364 -27.85 8.30 7.74
N MET A 365 -28.68 7.37 7.31
CA MET A 365 -28.32 6.19 6.56
C MET A 365 -29.11 6.17 5.26
N ILE A 366 -28.47 5.71 4.20
CA ILE A 366 -29.04 5.61 2.85
C ILE A 366 -28.81 4.21 2.32
N ASP A 367 -29.87 3.57 1.81
CA ASP A 367 -29.76 2.25 1.20
C ASP A 367 -29.07 2.31 -0.19
N PRO A 368 -28.67 1.17 -0.78
CA PRO A 368 -28.06 1.15 -2.13
C PRO A 368 -28.98 1.69 -3.25
N LYS A 369 -30.26 1.85 -2.99
CA LYS A 369 -31.25 2.41 -3.94
C LYS A 369 -31.40 3.93 -3.79
N GLY A 370 -30.69 4.54 -2.82
CA GLY A 370 -30.74 5.97 -2.55
C GLY A 370 -31.87 6.42 -1.60
N ASN A 371 -32.57 5.48 -0.94
CA ASN A 371 -33.63 5.81 0.01
C ASN A 371 -33.05 5.97 1.42
N PRO A 372 -33.54 6.96 2.21
CA PRO A 372 -33.16 7.06 3.61
C PRO A 372 -33.77 5.91 4.43
N VAL A 373 -32.94 5.29 5.26
CA VAL A 373 -33.33 4.20 6.18
C VAL A 373 -32.99 4.58 7.62
N THR A 374 -33.75 4.08 8.58
CA THR A 374 -33.56 4.34 10.02
C THR A 374 -32.78 3.25 10.72
N GLU A 375 -32.77 2.04 10.17
CA GLU A 375 -32.06 0.88 10.70
C GLU A 375 -31.46 0.05 9.59
N ALA A 376 -30.37 -0.65 9.88
CA ALA A 376 -29.69 -1.59 8.98
C ALA A 376 -29.25 -2.82 9.78
N GLY A 377 -29.71 -3.99 9.38
CA GLY A 377 -29.41 -5.28 10.02
C GLY A 377 -28.18 -5.97 9.44
N PRO A 378 -27.88 -7.21 9.92
CA PRO A 378 -26.78 -8.02 9.40
C PRO A 378 -26.91 -8.27 7.90
N SER A 379 -25.81 -8.16 7.16
CA SER A 379 -25.68 -8.26 5.69
C SER A 379 -26.27 -7.08 4.91
N ASP A 380 -26.72 -6.01 5.58
CA ASP A 380 -27.20 -4.82 4.88
C ASP A 380 -26.06 -3.85 4.60
N PRO A 381 -25.84 -3.45 3.33
CA PRO A 381 -24.94 -2.38 2.98
C PRO A 381 -25.67 -1.03 3.07
N VAL A 382 -25.06 -0.04 3.73
CA VAL A 382 -25.63 1.31 3.86
C VAL A 382 -24.56 2.39 3.75
N GLU A 383 -24.91 3.51 3.13
CA GLU A 383 -24.11 4.74 3.23
C GLU A 383 -24.44 5.44 4.56
N ILE A 384 -23.44 5.71 5.37
CA ILE A 384 -23.57 6.43 6.63
C ILE A 384 -22.99 7.83 6.52
N LEU A 385 -23.64 8.79 7.17
CA LEU A 385 -23.23 10.20 7.27
C LEU A 385 -23.05 10.56 8.74
N GLY A 386 -22.05 11.41 9.03
CA GLY A 386 -21.87 11.96 10.38
C GLY A 386 -20.52 11.64 11.02
N LEU A 387 -19.61 10.97 10.31
CA LEU A 387 -18.25 10.71 10.77
C LEU A 387 -17.40 11.99 10.77
N SER A 388 -16.44 12.06 11.70
CA SER A 388 -15.48 13.17 11.85
C SER A 388 -14.52 13.32 10.67
N SER A 389 -14.13 12.20 10.07
CA SER A 389 -13.25 12.11 8.90
C SER A 389 -13.69 10.96 8.01
N VAL A 390 -13.10 10.83 6.83
CA VAL A 390 -13.32 9.67 5.95
C VAL A 390 -12.53 8.50 6.52
N PRO A 391 -13.19 7.35 6.87
CA PRO A 391 -12.49 6.17 7.32
C PRO A 391 -11.76 5.49 6.15
N ASN A 392 -10.75 4.67 6.45
CA ASN A 392 -10.13 3.86 5.43
C ASN A 392 -11.07 2.72 5.01
N ALA A 393 -11.00 2.38 3.75
CA ALA A 393 -11.72 1.23 3.25
C ALA A 393 -11.10 -0.06 3.82
N GLY A 394 -11.95 -0.99 4.29
CA GLY A 394 -11.53 -2.20 5.00
C GLY A 394 -11.44 -2.05 6.53
N ASP A 395 -11.52 -0.83 7.06
CA ASP A 395 -11.57 -0.62 8.50
C ASP A 395 -12.82 -1.31 9.09
N GLU A 396 -12.65 -1.91 10.26
CA GLU A 396 -13.76 -2.43 11.04
C GLU A 396 -14.45 -1.28 11.77
N PHE A 397 -15.78 -1.26 11.74
CA PHE A 397 -16.56 -0.31 12.54
C PHE A 397 -17.28 -1.01 13.69
N ARG A 398 -17.48 -0.26 14.77
CA ARG A 398 -18.24 -0.70 15.94
C ARG A 398 -19.06 0.43 16.53
N VAL A 399 -20.28 0.11 16.95
CA VAL A 399 -21.16 0.98 17.71
C VAL A 399 -20.84 0.87 19.20
N PHE A 400 -20.82 2.01 19.87
CA PHE A 400 -20.61 2.16 21.30
C PHE A 400 -21.84 2.75 21.97
N GLN A 401 -22.01 2.46 23.25
CA GLN A 401 -23.11 3.01 24.02
C GLN A 401 -22.93 4.51 24.30
N ASP A 402 -21.68 4.94 24.52
CA ASP A 402 -21.33 6.33 24.82
C ASP A 402 -20.43 6.94 23.72
N ASP A 403 -20.77 8.16 23.29
CA ASP A 403 -19.97 8.98 22.39
C ASP A 403 -18.52 9.20 22.88
N ARG A 404 -18.33 9.23 24.21
CA ARG A 404 -17.02 9.46 24.80
C ARG A 404 -16.09 8.29 24.60
N GLU A 405 -16.58 7.08 24.83
CA GLU A 405 -15.80 5.85 24.60
C GLU A 405 -15.37 5.75 23.12
N ALA A 406 -16.31 6.03 22.21
CA ALA A 406 -16.04 6.04 20.78
C ALA A 406 -14.93 7.05 20.42
N ARG A 407 -15.04 8.27 20.97
CA ARG A 407 -14.05 9.32 20.72
C ARG A 407 -12.69 8.99 21.31
N ASP A 408 -12.63 8.55 22.57
CA ASP A 408 -11.39 8.27 23.27
C ASP A 408 -10.61 7.14 22.55
N LEU A 409 -11.31 6.11 22.06
CA LEU A 409 -10.69 5.05 21.27
C LEU A 409 -10.14 5.56 19.93
N ALA A 410 -10.89 6.38 19.21
CA ALA A 410 -10.43 6.95 17.94
C ALA A 410 -9.23 7.90 18.15
N ASP A 411 -9.27 8.74 19.18
CA ASP A 411 -8.17 9.65 19.53
C ASP A 411 -6.90 8.87 19.92
N GLN A 412 -7.03 7.75 20.65
CA GLN A 412 -5.90 6.85 20.98
C GLN A 412 -5.30 6.21 19.72
N ARG A 413 -6.14 5.69 18.81
CA ARG A 413 -5.69 5.12 17.53
C ARG A 413 -4.99 6.16 16.66
N ALA A 414 -5.56 7.37 16.57
CA ALA A 414 -4.98 8.48 15.82
C ALA A 414 -3.62 8.92 16.40
N LEU A 415 -3.48 8.94 17.73
CA LEU A 415 -2.20 9.24 18.38
C LEU A 415 -1.14 8.18 18.07
N LYS A 416 -1.49 6.88 18.18
CA LYS A 416 -0.58 5.79 17.82
C LYS A 416 -0.13 5.88 16.36
N ALA A 417 -1.05 6.04 15.42
CA ALA A 417 -0.76 6.18 14.00
C ALA A 417 0.19 7.36 13.72
N ARG A 418 -0.03 8.50 14.41
CA ARG A 418 0.82 9.69 14.27
C ARG A 418 2.24 9.47 14.80
N ILE A 419 2.39 8.77 15.93
CA ILE A 419 3.70 8.44 16.50
C ILE A 419 4.45 7.49 15.56
N GLU A 420 3.77 6.50 15.00
CA GLU A 420 4.35 5.56 14.04
C GLU A 420 4.82 6.26 12.76
N GLU A 421 4.02 7.20 12.24
CA GLU A 421 4.38 7.98 11.06
C GLU A 421 5.61 8.86 11.33
N GLN A 422 5.68 9.49 12.51
CA GLN A 422 6.87 10.25 12.92
C GLN A 422 8.11 9.37 13.04
N ASN A 423 7.97 8.15 13.56
CA ASN A 423 9.08 7.20 13.70
C ASN A 423 9.54 6.62 12.34
N ARG A 424 8.70 6.63 11.31
CA ARG A 424 9.08 6.23 9.94
C ARG A 424 9.99 7.23 9.27
N VAL A 425 9.93 8.51 9.65
CA VAL A 425 10.85 9.55 9.13
C VAL A 425 12.23 9.30 9.73
N LYS A 426 13.09 8.60 8.97
CA LYS A 426 14.49 8.39 9.34
C LYS A 426 15.20 9.74 9.34
N HIS A 427 15.61 10.22 10.53
CA HIS A 427 16.51 11.35 10.60
C HIS A 427 17.87 10.98 10.03
N VAL A 428 18.46 11.89 9.24
CA VAL A 428 19.81 11.72 8.72
C VAL A 428 20.78 11.67 9.90
N THR A 429 21.42 10.51 10.10
CA THR A 429 22.50 10.34 11.06
C THR A 429 23.84 10.38 10.33
N LEU A 430 24.95 10.63 11.06
CA LEU A 430 26.28 10.61 10.47
C LEU A 430 26.64 9.24 9.84
N GLU A 431 26.04 8.17 10.33
CA GLU A 431 26.23 6.81 9.82
C GLU A 431 25.55 6.61 8.47
N ASN A 432 24.34 7.21 8.29
CA ASN A 432 23.56 7.10 7.05
C ASN A 432 23.84 8.25 6.06
N LEU A 433 24.81 9.13 6.38
CA LEU A 433 25.11 10.30 5.56
C LEU A 433 25.57 9.92 4.14
N PHE A 434 26.37 8.85 4.01
CA PHE A 434 26.86 8.40 2.70
C PHE A 434 25.74 7.79 1.86
N ASP A 435 24.81 7.04 2.46
CA ASP A 435 23.64 6.49 1.79
C ASP A 435 22.71 7.63 1.35
N THR A 436 22.50 8.62 2.22
CA THR A 436 21.69 9.81 1.90
C THR A 436 22.32 10.68 0.81
N MET A 437 23.67 10.73 0.74
CA MET A 437 24.37 11.45 -0.35
C MET A 437 24.24 10.71 -1.69
N ALA A 438 24.26 9.39 -1.70
CA ALA A 438 23.97 8.59 -2.88
C ALA A 438 22.50 8.76 -3.34
N ASP A 439 21.57 8.79 -2.40
CA ASP A 439 20.14 9.08 -2.66
C ASP A 439 19.91 10.52 -3.17
N ALA A 440 20.76 11.48 -2.82
CA ALA A 440 20.65 12.88 -3.27
C ALA A 440 20.94 13.09 -4.77
N GLU A 441 21.53 12.12 -5.45
CA GLU A 441 21.72 12.15 -6.91
C GLU A 441 20.49 11.64 -7.69
N VAL A 442 19.53 10.99 -7.01
CA VAL A 442 18.29 10.50 -7.61
C VAL A 442 17.31 11.66 -7.76
N LYS A 443 16.76 11.83 -8.95
CA LYS A 443 15.71 12.84 -9.20
C LYS A 443 14.42 12.41 -8.50
N GLU A 444 13.70 13.37 -7.94
CA GLU A 444 12.40 13.12 -7.30
C GLU A 444 11.25 13.71 -8.12
N LEU A 445 10.22 12.91 -8.33
CA LEU A 445 8.93 13.32 -8.87
C LEU A 445 7.94 13.42 -7.71
N ASN A 446 7.70 14.63 -7.22
CA ASN A 446 6.81 14.89 -6.11
C ASN A 446 5.36 14.97 -6.58
N LEU A 447 4.46 14.23 -5.94
CA LEU A 447 3.05 14.15 -6.29
C LEU A 447 2.15 14.47 -5.10
N ILE A 448 1.02 15.12 -5.39
CA ILE A 448 -0.13 15.22 -4.50
C ILE A 448 -1.30 14.51 -5.19
N ILE A 449 -1.89 13.51 -4.52
CA ILE A 449 -2.95 12.67 -5.08
C ILE A 449 -4.27 13.06 -4.43
N LYS A 450 -5.27 13.40 -5.25
CA LYS A 450 -6.64 13.64 -4.81
C LYS A 450 -7.57 12.74 -5.60
N ALA A 451 -8.42 11.98 -4.92
CA ALA A 451 -9.38 11.08 -5.57
C ALA A 451 -10.80 11.25 -5.02
N ASP A 452 -11.76 10.70 -5.72
CA ASP A 452 -13.17 10.68 -5.33
C ASP A 452 -13.45 9.72 -4.17
N VAL A 453 -12.74 8.57 -4.13
CA VAL A 453 -12.87 7.52 -3.11
C VAL A 453 -11.49 7.07 -2.59
N GLN A 454 -11.49 6.50 -1.39
CA GLN A 454 -10.27 6.05 -0.72
C GLN A 454 -9.58 4.92 -1.49
N GLY A 455 -10.34 3.96 -2.01
CA GLY A 455 -9.76 2.83 -2.75
C GLY A 455 -9.06 3.24 -4.05
N SER A 456 -9.48 4.34 -4.69
CA SER A 456 -8.78 4.91 -5.86
C SER A 456 -7.39 5.44 -5.50
N ILE A 457 -7.24 6.03 -4.29
CA ILE A 457 -5.94 6.48 -3.77
C ILE A 457 -5.01 5.29 -3.56
N GLU A 458 -5.50 4.26 -2.87
CA GLU A 458 -4.73 3.04 -2.59
C GLU A 458 -4.25 2.39 -3.91
N ALA A 459 -5.14 2.25 -4.89
CA ALA A 459 -4.79 1.66 -6.18
C ALA A 459 -3.73 2.46 -6.96
N LEU A 460 -3.80 3.79 -6.91
CA LEU A 460 -2.78 4.66 -7.52
C LEU A 460 -1.44 4.52 -6.79
N GLN A 461 -1.43 4.56 -5.45
CA GLN A 461 -0.21 4.42 -4.66
C GLN A 461 0.46 3.07 -4.89
N ASP A 462 -0.29 1.96 -4.78
CA ASP A 462 0.22 0.60 -5.04
C ASP A 462 0.82 0.46 -6.45
N SER A 463 0.23 1.14 -7.43
CA SER A 463 0.74 1.09 -8.81
C SER A 463 2.00 1.92 -8.99
N LEU A 464 2.09 3.08 -8.33
CA LEU A 464 3.28 3.92 -8.34
C LEU A 464 4.45 3.24 -7.61
N ASP A 465 4.19 2.54 -6.52
CA ASP A 465 5.21 1.81 -5.75
C ASP A 465 5.78 0.62 -6.54
N LYS A 466 5.02 0.05 -7.48
CA LYS A 466 5.47 -1.02 -8.38
C LYS A 466 6.28 -0.54 -9.59
N MET A 467 6.27 0.76 -9.88
CA MET A 467 7.08 1.33 -10.96
C MET A 467 8.57 1.26 -10.60
N ASP A 468 9.42 1.17 -11.64
CA ASP A 468 10.87 1.24 -11.43
C ASP A 468 11.29 2.63 -10.93
N GLN A 469 11.83 2.68 -9.72
CA GLN A 469 12.26 3.91 -9.04
C GLN A 469 13.77 3.99 -8.85
N SER A 470 14.55 3.23 -9.61
CA SER A 470 16.01 3.15 -9.47
C SER A 470 16.72 4.48 -9.77
N GLU A 471 16.28 5.24 -10.77
CA GLU A 471 16.87 6.51 -11.21
C GLU A 471 16.00 7.75 -10.91
N VAL A 472 14.69 7.56 -10.83
CA VAL A 472 13.71 8.61 -10.49
C VAL A 472 12.77 8.09 -9.42
N ARG A 473 12.82 8.67 -8.23
CA ARG A 473 11.93 8.32 -7.12
C ARG A 473 10.61 9.07 -7.25
N ILE A 474 9.50 8.35 -7.16
CA ILE A 474 8.16 8.93 -7.09
C ILE A 474 7.82 9.11 -5.60
N ASN A 475 7.61 10.35 -5.18
CA ASN A 475 7.33 10.69 -3.79
C ASN A 475 5.92 11.27 -3.65
N THR A 476 5.00 10.53 -3.03
CA THR A 476 3.66 11.02 -2.73
C THR A 476 3.69 11.82 -1.43
N ILE A 477 3.73 13.16 -1.55
CA ILE A 477 3.79 14.07 -0.39
C ILE A 477 2.49 14.08 0.38
N HIS A 478 1.36 14.06 -0.32
CA HIS A 478 0.04 14.07 0.30
C HIS A 478 -0.97 13.33 -0.57
N SER A 479 -1.82 12.55 0.07
CA SER A 479 -2.96 11.89 -0.57
C SER A 479 -4.22 12.10 0.27
N ALA A 480 -5.33 12.48 -0.36
CA ALA A 480 -6.59 12.66 0.35
C ALA A 480 -7.80 12.54 -0.58
N VAL A 481 -8.92 12.12 -0.01
CA VAL A 481 -10.20 12.03 -0.70
C VAL A 481 -10.84 13.42 -0.81
N GLY A 482 -11.49 13.68 -1.93
CA GLY A 482 -12.26 14.90 -2.20
C GLY A 482 -11.66 15.79 -3.27
N ALA A 483 -12.34 16.90 -3.55
CA ALA A 483 -11.94 17.85 -4.59
C ALA A 483 -10.61 18.54 -4.26
N ILE A 484 -9.88 18.94 -5.29
CA ILE A 484 -8.65 19.72 -5.15
C ILE A 484 -8.99 21.13 -4.67
N ASN A 485 -8.39 21.55 -3.58
CA ASN A 485 -8.62 22.85 -2.93
C ASN A 485 -7.39 23.77 -2.98
N GLU A 486 -7.53 25.01 -2.51
CA GLU A 486 -6.45 26.00 -2.51
C GLU A 486 -5.25 25.58 -1.64
N THR A 487 -5.49 24.88 -0.53
CA THR A 487 -4.44 24.39 0.37
C THR A 487 -3.56 23.34 -0.30
N ASP A 488 -4.17 22.48 -1.14
CA ASP A 488 -3.43 21.48 -1.91
C ASP A 488 -2.47 22.16 -2.91
N VAL A 489 -2.92 23.26 -3.53
CA VAL A 489 -2.09 24.05 -4.46
C VAL A 489 -0.92 24.74 -3.73
N VAL A 490 -1.17 25.30 -2.54
CA VAL A 490 -0.10 25.91 -1.72
C VAL A 490 0.93 24.87 -1.31
N LEU A 491 0.50 23.67 -0.94
CA LEU A 491 1.40 22.56 -0.61
C LEU A 491 2.22 22.12 -1.83
N ALA A 492 1.58 22.04 -3.01
CA ALA A 492 2.24 21.66 -4.26
C ALA A 492 3.31 22.68 -4.66
N ASP A 493 3.02 23.99 -4.55
CA ASP A 493 3.98 25.06 -4.81
C ASP A 493 5.18 24.97 -3.86
N ALA A 494 4.94 24.81 -2.56
CA ALA A 494 5.98 24.70 -1.55
C ALA A 494 6.88 23.47 -1.72
N SER A 495 6.35 22.39 -2.30
CA SER A 495 7.03 21.09 -2.44
C SER A 495 7.48 20.80 -3.87
N ASN A 496 7.28 21.71 -4.80
CA ASN A 496 7.48 21.53 -6.25
C ASN A 496 6.82 20.24 -6.75
N ALA A 497 5.55 20.05 -6.39
CA ALA A 497 4.79 18.84 -6.68
C ALA A 497 3.75 19.06 -7.78
N ILE A 498 3.42 17.99 -8.51
CA ILE A 498 2.30 17.94 -9.46
C ILE A 498 1.06 17.42 -8.73
N ILE A 499 -0.10 18.03 -8.98
CA ILE A 499 -1.37 17.57 -8.42
C ILE A 499 -2.08 16.65 -9.41
N ILE A 500 -2.33 15.41 -8.96
CA ILE A 500 -3.08 14.40 -9.69
C ILE A 500 -4.48 14.30 -9.09
N GLY A 501 -5.50 14.64 -9.89
CA GLY A 501 -6.91 14.48 -9.53
C GLY A 501 -7.53 13.27 -10.23
N PHE A 502 -7.96 12.26 -9.49
CA PHE A 502 -8.64 11.08 -10.05
C PHE A 502 -10.12 11.11 -9.70
N GLY A 503 -10.98 11.10 -10.70
CA GLY A 503 -12.44 11.27 -10.52
C GLY A 503 -12.86 12.64 -9.95
N VAL A 504 -11.91 13.55 -9.70
CA VAL A 504 -12.16 14.85 -9.07
C VAL A 504 -11.68 16.03 -9.93
N ARG A 505 -12.16 17.21 -9.61
CA ARG A 505 -11.80 18.45 -10.30
C ARG A 505 -11.42 19.53 -9.28
N PRO A 506 -10.52 20.48 -9.66
CA PRO A 506 -10.19 21.61 -8.82
C PRO A 506 -11.41 22.55 -8.66
N ASP A 507 -11.56 23.11 -7.47
CA ASP A 507 -12.52 24.19 -7.26
C ASP A 507 -12.06 25.49 -7.94
N ALA A 508 -12.93 26.50 -7.99
CA ALA A 508 -12.62 27.76 -8.68
C ALA A 508 -11.44 28.52 -8.05
N LYS A 509 -11.24 28.38 -6.70
CA LYS A 509 -10.15 29.02 -5.99
C LYS A 509 -8.83 28.29 -6.24
N ALA A 510 -8.84 26.96 -6.20
CA ALA A 510 -7.67 26.13 -6.51
C ALA A 510 -7.18 26.36 -7.93
N ARG A 511 -8.09 26.45 -8.91
CA ARG A 511 -7.72 26.73 -10.31
C ARG A 511 -7.03 28.08 -10.44
N GLY A 512 -7.59 29.14 -9.86
CA GLY A 512 -6.98 30.48 -9.91
C GLY A 512 -5.69 30.58 -9.10
N ALA A 513 -5.52 29.78 -8.03
CA ALA A 513 -4.28 29.69 -7.28
C ALA A 513 -3.20 28.95 -8.09
N ALA A 514 -3.53 27.82 -8.73
CA ALA A 514 -2.63 27.04 -9.56
C ALA A 514 -2.09 27.85 -10.76
N GLU A 515 -2.97 28.59 -11.45
CA GLU A 515 -2.56 29.48 -12.55
C GLU A 515 -1.56 30.56 -12.08
N ARG A 516 -1.75 31.13 -10.88
CA ARG A 516 -0.84 32.15 -10.33
C ARG A 516 0.48 31.59 -9.86
N ALA A 517 0.47 30.41 -9.24
CA ALA A 517 1.67 29.73 -8.72
C ALA A 517 2.41 28.93 -9.82
N GLY A 518 1.78 28.67 -10.97
CA GLY A 518 2.36 27.82 -12.02
C GLY A 518 2.34 26.34 -11.67
N VAL A 519 1.48 25.91 -10.73
CA VAL A 519 1.33 24.51 -10.32
C VAL A 519 0.53 23.75 -11.34
N GLU A 520 1.06 22.62 -11.80
CA GLU A 520 0.39 21.74 -12.75
C GLU A 520 -0.66 20.87 -12.04
N ILE A 521 -1.90 20.91 -12.55
CA ILE A 521 -3.00 20.04 -12.09
C ILE A 521 -3.44 19.18 -13.26
N ARG A 522 -3.31 17.87 -13.13
CA ARG A 522 -3.81 16.88 -14.09
C ARG A 522 -4.97 16.10 -13.51
N CYS A 523 -6.05 15.99 -14.27
CA CYS A 523 -7.27 15.31 -13.86
C CYS A 523 -7.57 14.15 -14.79
N TYR A 524 -7.79 12.97 -14.20
CA TYR A 524 -8.04 11.72 -14.90
C TYR A 524 -9.34 11.08 -14.42
N ASP A 525 -10.03 10.40 -15.32
CA ASP A 525 -11.23 9.62 -15.01
C ASP A 525 -10.98 8.10 -15.22
N VAL A 526 -9.82 7.74 -15.81
CA VAL A 526 -9.40 6.36 -16.06
C VAL A 526 -7.97 6.19 -15.56
N ILE A 527 -7.73 5.17 -14.71
CA ILE A 527 -6.46 4.97 -13.99
C ILE A 527 -5.27 4.73 -14.94
N TYR A 528 -5.48 4.03 -16.06
CA TYR A 528 -4.43 3.76 -17.04
C TYR A 528 -3.78 5.03 -17.58
N LYS A 529 -4.59 6.01 -17.96
CA LYS A 529 -4.08 7.28 -18.48
C LYS A 529 -3.26 8.04 -17.46
N ALA A 530 -3.65 7.94 -16.18
CA ALA A 530 -2.88 8.55 -15.10
C ALA A 530 -1.51 7.87 -14.98
N LEU A 531 -1.47 6.54 -15.00
CA LEU A 531 -0.24 5.76 -14.87
C LEU A 531 0.67 5.92 -16.10
N GLU A 532 0.12 5.89 -17.32
CA GLU A 532 0.85 6.14 -18.57
C GLU A 532 1.50 7.51 -18.60
N ASP A 533 0.77 8.57 -18.23
CA ASP A 533 1.29 9.95 -18.20
C ASP A 533 2.36 10.13 -17.12
N LEU A 534 2.21 9.47 -15.96
CA LEU A 534 3.19 9.51 -14.88
C LEU A 534 4.46 8.74 -15.24
N ASP A 535 4.33 7.59 -15.88
CA ASP A 535 5.48 6.84 -16.37
C ASP A 535 6.21 7.59 -17.48
N ALA A 536 5.49 8.21 -18.42
CA ALA A 536 6.08 9.07 -19.43
C ALA A 536 6.81 10.28 -18.81
N ALA A 537 6.26 10.87 -17.73
CA ALA A 537 6.93 11.96 -17.00
C ALA A 537 8.21 11.46 -16.31
N ARG A 538 8.18 10.27 -15.69
CA ARG A 538 9.34 9.59 -15.07
C ARG A 538 10.43 9.34 -16.11
N ILE A 539 10.09 8.72 -17.24
CA ILE A 539 11.00 8.44 -18.34
C ILE A 539 11.64 9.74 -18.87
N GLY A 540 10.84 10.80 -19.03
CA GLY A 540 11.34 12.12 -19.46
C GLY A 540 12.35 12.77 -18.49
N MET A 541 12.36 12.33 -17.22
CA MET A 541 13.33 12.75 -16.21
C MET A 541 14.62 11.91 -16.19
N LEU A 542 14.66 10.75 -16.85
CA LEU A 542 15.85 9.90 -16.90
C LEU A 542 17.05 10.63 -17.54
N LYS A 543 18.25 10.23 -17.17
CA LYS A 543 19.46 10.74 -17.84
C LYS A 543 19.50 10.13 -19.26
N PRO A 544 19.81 10.96 -20.30
CA PRO A 544 19.95 10.43 -21.65
C PRO A 544 21.01 9.32 -21.69
N THR A 545 20.76 8.30 -22.48
CA THR A 545 21.76 7.24 -22.71
C THR A 545 22.80 7.75 -23.71
N GLU A 546 24.06 7.59 -23.37
CA GLU A 546 25.17 7.84 -24.28
C GLU A 546 25.30 6.66 -25.25
N VAL A 547 25.04 6.92 -26.52
CA VAL A 547 25.16 5.91 -27.58
C VAL A 547 26.34 6.29 -28.46
N GLU A 548 27.29 5.36 -28.64
CA GLU A 548 28.37 5.55 -29.59
C GLU A 548 27.84 5.36 -31.02
N VAL A 549 27.92 6.41 -31.80
CA VAL A 549 27.58 6.37 -33.23
C VAL A 549 28.86 6.42 -34.04
N SER A 550 29.12 5.34 -34.80
CA SER A 550 30.25 5.31 -35.74
C SER A 550 30.04 6.37 -36.81
N THR A 551 31.02 7.27 -36.97
CA THR A 551 30.99 8.35 -37.96
C THR A 551 31.80 8.04 -39.20
N GLY A 552 32.86 7.25 -39.09
CA GLY A 552 33.67 6.87 -40.22
C GLY A 552 34.79 5.88 -39.90
N LEU A 553 35.26 5.23 -40.96
CA LEU A 553 36.37 4.27 -40.91
C LEU A 553 37.45 4.72 -41.86
N ALA A 554 38.69 4.74 -41.39
CA ALA A 554 39.85 5.04 -42.22
C ALA A 554 40.95 3.97 -42.03
N VAL A 555 41.70 3.69 -43.08
CA VAL A 555 42.84 2.78 -43.05
C VAL A 555 44.13 3.59 -43.14
N VAL A 556 45.12 3.25 -42.32
CA VAL A 556 46.45 3.88 -42.31
C VAL A 556 47.26 3.32 -43.47
N LEU A 557 47.62 4.18 -44.41
CA LEU A 557 48.43 3.83 -45.58
C LEU A 557 49.93 3.99 -45.28
N ASP A 558 50.31 5.07 -44.59
CA ASP A 558 51.69 5.39 -44.27
C ASP A 558 51.77 6.25 -42.98
N THR A 559 52.98 6.45 -42.43
CA THR A 559 53.19 7.21 -41.23
C THR A 559 54.24 8.31 -41.44
N PHE A 560 53.95 9.54 -41.00
CA PHE A 560 54.80 10.69 -41.20
C PHE A 560 55.21 11.33 -39.87
N LYS A 561 56.49 11.73 -39.74
CA LYS A 561 56.93 12.53 -38.59
C LYS A 561 56.62 14.01 -38.82
N VAL A 562 55.75 14.57 -38.03
CA VAL A 562 55.37 16.00 -38.11
C VAL A 562 55.95 16.75 -36.92
N PRO A 563 56.70 17.84 -37.15
CA PRO A 563 57.23 18.69 -36.05
C PRO A 563 56.06 19.18 -35.18
N LYS A 564 56.19 19.09 -33.84
CA LYS A 564 55.23 19.49 -32.79
C LYS A 564 54.01 18.55 -32.58
N VAL A 565 53.67 17.63 -33.47
CA VAL A 565 52.54 16.72 -33.34
C VAL A 565 53.01 15.28 -33.08
N GLY A 566 54.24 14.93 -33.49
CA GLY A 566 54.77 13.58 -33.37
C GLY A 566 54.55 12.77 -34.65
N ILE A 567 54.05 11.52 -34.55
CA ILE A 567 53.74 10.68 -35.68
C ILE A 567 52.27 10.92 -36.09
N ALA A 568 52.06 11.30 -37.35
CA ALA A 568 50.76 11.40 -37.98
C ALA A 568 50.54 10.23 -38.93
N ALA A 569 49.36 9.66 -38.93
CA ALA A 569 48.91 8.62 -39.86
C ALA A 569 48.47 9.27 -41.18
N GLY A 570 49.05 8.84 -42.30
CA GLY A 570 48.49 9.07 -43.63
C GLY A 570 47.35 8.06 -43.85
N VAL A 571 46.13 8.52 -43.88
CA VAL A 571 44.93 7.67 -43.91
C VAL A 571 44.14 7.87 -45.19
N ARG A 572 43.42 6.83 -45.61
CA ARG A 572 42.32 6.94 -46.55
C ARG A 572 41.03 6.58 -45.83
N VAL A 573 40.04 7.47 -45.88
CA VAL A 573 38.71 7.21 -45.33
C VAL A 573 37.98 6.24 -46.26
N GLU A 574 37.61 5.08 -45.77
CA GLU A 574 36.88 4.06 -46.53
C GLU A 574 35.37 4.32 -46.48
N GLU A 575 34.84 4.59 -45.30
CA GLU A 575 33.41 4.80 -45.08
C GLU A 575 33.16 6.00 -44.18
N GLY A 576 32.05 6.68 -44.41
CA GLY A 576 31.55 7.78 -43.56
C GLY A 576 32.30 9.08 -43.67
N GLU A 577 32.28 9.88 -42.62
CA GLU A 577 32.99 11.16 -42.49
C GLU A 577 33.64 11.23 -41.10
N ILE A 578 34.92 11.49 -41.05
CA ILE A 578 35.67 11.66 -39.79
C ILE A 578 35.85 13.16 -39.54
N ALA A 579 35.32 13.67 -38.44
CA ALA A 579 35.49 15.05 -38.03
C ALA A 579 36.63 15.20 -36.99
N ASN A 580 37.27 16.36 -36.94
CA ASN A 580 38.33 16.61 -35.97
C ASN A 580 37.84 16.60 -34.51
N SER A 581 36.54 16.73 -34.27
CA SER A 581 35.90 16.64 -32.98
C SER A 581 35.59 15.24 -32.49
N ASP A 582 35.66 14.23 -33.38
CA ASP A 582 35.27 12.86 -33.09
C ASP A 582 36.32 12.17 -32.21
N SER A 583 35.85 11.23 -31.41
CA SER A 583 36.70 10.26 -30.74
C SER A 583 37.08 9.16 -31.70
N VAL A 584 38.29 8.60 -31.53
CA VAL A 584 38.80 7.59 -32.45
C VAL A 584 39.38 6.38 -31.73
N ARG A 585 39.19 5.22 -32.30
CA ARG A 585 39.86 3.98 -31.91
C ARG A 585 40.82 3.57 -32.99
N LEU A 586 42.04 3.20 -32.61
CA LEU A 586 42.97 2.56 -33.50
C LEU A 586 42.87 1.05 -33.29
N VAL A 587 42.51 0.35 -34.34
CA VAL A 587 42.34 -1.11 -34.36
C VAL A 587 43.46 -1.73 -35.17
N ARG A 588 44.19 -2.67 -34.57
CA ARG A 588 45.29 -3.43 -35.21
C ARG A 588 44.95 -4.91 -35.11
N ASP A 589 44.89 -5.60 -36.24
CA ASP A 589 44.56 -7.02 -36.30
C ASP A 589 43.27 -7.41 -35.53
N GLY A 590 42.26 -6.54 -35.57
CA GLY A 590 40.98 -6.71 -34.85
C GLY A 590 41.04 -6.38 -33.36
N ILE A 591 42.15 -5.84 -32.83
CA ILE A 591 42.33 -5.47 -31.43
C ILE A 591 42.44 -3.95 -31.32
N VAL A 592 41.68 -3.37 -30.38
CA VAL A 592 41.77 -1.94 -30.07
C VAL A 592 43.06 -1.64 -29.32
N VAL A 593 44.01 -0.94 -29.97
CA VAL A 593 45.33 -0.58 -29.42
C VAL A 593 45.28 0.76 -28.73
N TYR A 594 44.43 1.66 -29.21
CA TYR A 594 44.29 3.00 -28.65
C TYR A 594 42.86 3.50 -28.72
N ASN A 595 42.44 4.23 -27.74
CA ASN A 595 41.17 4.96 -27.72
C ASN A 595 41.40 6.39 -27.18
N GLY A 596 41.00 7.39 -27.95
CA GLY A 596 41.24 8.79 -27.59
C GLY A 596 40.71 9.76 -28.64
N LYS A 597 41.36 10.94 -28.73
CA LYS A 597 40.90 12.04 -29.59
C LYS A 597 41.91 12.31 -30.72
N ILE A 598 41.39 12.97 -31.75
CA ILE A 598 42.21 13.48 -32.85
C ILE A 598 42.95 14.77 -32.37
N ALA A 599 44.26 14.77 -32.42
CA ALA A 599 45.10 15.95 -32.12
C ALA A 599 45.20 16.90 -33.30
N SER A 600 45.25 16.40 -34.52
CA SER A 600 45.34 17.20 -35.76
C SER A 600 44.81 16.44 -36.95
N MET A 601 44.14 17.15 -37.86
CA MET A 601 43.65 16.59 -39.12
C MET A 601 44.03 17.50 -40.28
N ARG A 602 44.59 16.94 -41.35
CA ARG A 602 45.01 17.68 -42.53
C ARG A 602 44.60 16.96 -43.81
N HIS A 603 44.22 17.75 -44.81
CA HIS A 603 44.05 17.26 -46.17
C HIS A 603 45.18 17.89 -47.01
N TYR A 604 46.15 17.07 -47.43
CA TYR A 604 47.43 17.49 -48.03
C TYR A 604 48.21 18.46 -47.10
N LYS A 605 48.23 19.75 -47.40
CA LYS A 605 48.96 20.77 -46.63
C LYS A 605 48.08 21.64 -45.72
N ASP A 606 46.78 21.59 -45.96
CA ASP A 606 45.80 22.46 -45.28
C ASP A 606 45.14 21.73 -44.10
N GLU A 607 44.84 22.49 -43.03
CA GLU A 607 44.07 21.94 -41.91
C GLU A 607 42.63 21.67 -42.36
N ALA A 608 42.16 20.45 -42.13
CA ALA A 608 40.80 20.03 -42.46
C ALA A 608 39.96 19.89 -41.20
N LYS A 609 38.68 20.28 -41.29
CA LYS A 609 37.72 20.09 -40.21
C LYS A 609 37.09 18.70 -40.25
N SER A 610 37.02 18.09 -41.45
CA SER A 610 36.50 16.75 -41.66
C SER A 610 37.14 16.12 -42.92
N LEU A 611 37.17 14.79 -42.94
CA LEU A 611 37.58 13.97 -44.09
C LEU A 611 36.44 13.03 -44.45
N ARG A 612 36.02 13.01 -45.73
CA ARG A 612 34.91 12.17 -46.22
C ARG A 612 35.40 10.89 -46.89
N GLY A 613 34.51 9.92 -46.99
CA GLY A 613 34.77 8.66 -47.68
C GLY A 613 35.46 8.88 -49.04
N GLY A 614 36.53 8.15 -49.30
CA GLY A 614 37.37 8.24 -50.49
C GLY A 614 38.48 9.31 -50.45
N MET A 615 38.49 10.21 -49.44
CA MET A 615 39.55 11.20 -49.29
C MET A 615 40.79 10.66 -48.57
N GLU A 616 41.96 11.16 -48.95
CA GLU A 616 43.20 10.90 -48.24
C GLU A 616 43.56 12.11 -47.35
N GLY A 617 44.11 11.83 -46.17
CA GLY A 617 44.48 12.90 -45.23
C GLY A 617 45.49 12.43 -44.19
N GLY A 618 45.98 13.37 -43.39
CA GLY A 618 46.83 13.09 -42.24
C GLY A 618 46.08 13.23 -40.94
N ILE A 619 46.05 12.22 -40.09
CA ILE A 619 45.43 12.24 -38.75
C ILE A 619 46.53 12.02 -37.71
N GLY A 620 46.66 12.97 -36.79
CA GLY A 620 47.49 12.85 -35.59
C GLY A 620 46.63 12.48 -34.40
N LEU A 621 47.01 11.45 -33.63
CA LEU A 621 46.31 11.02 -32.43
C LEU A 621 46.88 11.71 -31.20
N GLU A 622 46.05 12.03 -30.22
CA GLU A 622 46.47 12.68 -28.98
C GLU A 622 47.21 11.68 -28.09
N ASN A 623 48.41 12.00 -27.66
CA ASN A 623 49.26 11.19 -26.76
C ASN A 623 49.55 9.76 -27.22
N PHE A 624 49.42 9.46 -28.52
CA PHE A 624 49.73 8.13 -29.09
C PHE A 624 50.60 8.22 -30.34
N GLN A 625 51.70 7.44 -30.39
CA GLN A 625 52.69 7.49 -31.46
C GLN A 625 53.04 6.14 -32.12
N ASP A 626 52.51 5.01 -31.62
CA ASP A 626 52.76 3.69 -32.19
C ASP A 626 51.73 3.36 -33.30
N ILE A 627 51.66 4.20 -34.31
CA ILE A 627 50.78 3.97 -35.48
C ILE A 627 51.55 3.24 -36.54
N LYS A 628 50.95 2.19 -37.18
CA LYS A 628 51.56 1.40 -38.21
C LYS A 628 50.73 1.38 -39.50
N PRO A 629 51.37 1.23 -40.68
CA PRO A 629 50.61 0.98 -41.90
C PRO A 629 49.77 -0.29 -41.77
N GLY A 630 48.52 -0.22 -42.20
CA GLY A 630 47.53 -1.30 -42.08
C GLY A 630 46.63 -1.20 -40.84
N ASP A 631 46.91 -0.30 -39.89
CA ASP A 631 45.96 -0.05 -38.79
C ASP A 631 44.69 0.60 -39.31
N GLN A 632 43.57 0.34 -38.63
CA GLN A 632 42.28 0.93 -38.92
C GLN A 632 41.96 2.01 -37.85
N ILE A 633 41.48 3.16 -38.27
CA ILE A 633 40.99 4.22 -37.41
C ILE A 633 39.48 4.30 -37.54
N GLU A 634 38.81 3.88 -36.49
CA GLU A 634 37.35 4.01 -36.36
C GLU A 634 37.05 5.31 -35.64
N ALA A 635 36.33 6.20 -36.28
CA ALA A 635 35.82 7.42 -35.67
C ALA A 635 34.40 7.21 -35.17
N TYR A 636 34.13 7.73 -33.96
CA TYR A 636 32.80 7.65 -33.37
C TYR A 636 32.49 8.94 -32.59
N ARG A 637 31.21 9.21 -32.49
CA ARG A 637 30.68 10.31 -31.70
C ARG A 637 29.74 9.73 -30.62
N ILE A 638 29.79 10.31 -29.42
CA ILE A 638 28.86 9.99 -28.35
C ILE A 638 27.67 10.91 -28.51
N ASP A 639 26.54 10.37 -28.92
CA ASP A 639 25.27 11.07 -29.00
C ASP A 639 24.44 10.75 -27.75
N GLN A 640 23.88 11.80 -27.13
CA GLN A 640 22.93 11.63 -26.02
C GLN A 640 21.55 11.40 -26.62
N VAL A 641 21.04 10.16 -26.50
CA VAL A 641 19.71 9.78 -26.96
C VAL A 641 18.78 9.74 -25.76
N ALA A 642 17.64 10.42 -25.85
CA ALA A 642 16.60 10.34 -24.83
C ALA A 642 16.12 8.88 -24.73
N ARG A 643 15.99 8.36 -23.50
CA ARG A 643 15.43 7.03 -23.26
C ARG A 643 13.94 7.03 -23.60
N THR A 644 13.48 5.92 -24.13
CA THR A 644 12.06 5.65 -24.42
C THR A 644 11.51 4.49 -23.60
N GLU A 645 12.38 3.83 -22.82
CA GLU A 645 12.05 2.72 -21.90
C GLU A 645 12.89 2.84 -20.63
#